data_7b45230c1ad1ab7adf1509c4f6b6d77a
#
_entry.id   7b45230c1ad1ab7adf1509c4f6b6d77a
#
_cell.length_a   1.000
_cell.length_b   1.000
_cell.length_c   1.000
_cell.angle_alpha   90.00
_cell.angle_beta   90.00
_cell.angle_gamma   90.00
#
_symmetry.space_group_name_H-M   'P 1'
#
loop_
_entity.id
_entity.type
_entity.pdbx_description
1 polymer ?
#
loop_
_entity_poly.entity_id
_entity_poly.type
_entity_poly.pdbx_seq_one_letter_code
_entity_poly.pdbx_strand_id
1 'polypeptide(L)'
;VSRYALLSLAARPRRAAMTALAVLLGVSLISGTYIFTDTIHSAFRELFGSSTQGSSVIITSRQSLSSPVNAPAKTHTGLISEIRALPGVAGVEGEISNEATVIGRDGKPIQNTYAPTLALSYVPPQFGRFNFVAGSPPTGPDEVAVDEATALRQGFHVGGTVGVVTDQPLQRFRISGIARLSGASLGGATFVVFSLATAQALYLETGRVDQIAVTAQKGTTASELITDIAPYLSPELVVRSAQSQANAEAAGIADRLGILTDGLFAFGFIAVFLGGFAIFNTFSMTIAERMGEFALLRALGATRRQVLRTVLMEAVAIGLAGSVVGLLGGFLAAILIRALFEAIGLSLPSAGISFRLRTAEVGLGIGLLVTLGAALLPALRATNVAPLQAIREHQGPRKAGWRATVIRAALGLALFAGGLAIALTGTGSASARLARSAVGAGVIVLAIVAVAPMVIAQAVRVVGWPLERNGRILGRLARENTTRNASRTAATASSLMIGLALVLFVAVYTNGLRDSTSNVIDHTLLADFTLQSNNGTNTIPAATVEAITAVPQVQAVASVTSAAGRLGTSGLVTAEGVDPTTFGQVYRFDWVHGSPAALANLGPGQVLVEQNTARSAHLAVGQRVTLTTETGLRSTVTVAGIYQDQALLQGFVLPVSVFDRIFHQPRLADVFIKLMPGSNRGDVARELAGALQPFPGVAARSTQQVKNVVAGRVNSVLGLFYALLALVVGMSLLGIVNTLSLSLHERTRELGMLRALGMTPEQTKILIRDESIITAALGAIAGVVLGVLLAWIVTLALAGDGVVFAPPLLQVLGLLVLGLAAGVLASVLPARRAVRLDVLEAIAQE
;
A
#
# COMPACT_ATOMS: atom_id res chain seq x y z
N VAL A 1 -38.54 -21.84 13.98
CA VAL A 1 -37.23 -21.99 13.33
C VAL A 1 -36.21 -21.06 13.98
N SER A 2 -36.50 -19.73 14.14
CA SER A 2 -35.57 -18.76 14.72
C SER A 2 -35.12 -19.09 16.14
N ARG A 3 -36.12 -19.44 17.02
CA ARG A 3 -35.86 -19.80 18.41
C ARG A 3 -35.02 -21.06 18.55
N TYR A 4 -35.20 -22.04 17.66
CA TYR A 4 -34.40 -23.26 17.62
C TYR A 4 -32.95 -22.95 17.17
N ALA A 5 -32.74 -22.11 16.14
CA ALA A 5 -31.43 -21.69 15.68
C ALA A 5 -30.62 -20.98 16.80
N LEU A 6 -31.25 -20.10 17.58
CA LEU A 6 -30.58 -19.41 18.68
C LEU A 6 -30.25 -20.36 19.86
N LEU A 7 -31.16 -21.29 20.20
CA LEU A 7 -30.89 -22.28 21.23
C LEU A 7 -29.79 -23.26 20.84
N SER A 8 -29.70 -23.65 19.56
CA SER A 8 -28.64 -24.52 19.08
C SER A 8 -27.24 -23.84 19.13
N LEU A 9 -27.19 -22.53 18.91
CA LEU A 9 -25.96 -21.72 19.08
C LEU A 9 -25.54 -21.63 20.54
N ALA A 10 -26.51 -21.38 21.45
CA ALA A 10 -26.27 -21.30 22.89
C ALA A 10 -25.76 -22.63 23.46
N ALA A 11 -26.18 -23.76 22.89
CA ALA A 11 -25.73 -25.10 23.29
C ALA A 11 -24.28 -25.41 22.89
N ARG A 12 -23.70 -24.65 21.92
CA ARG A 12 -22.33 -24.91 21.39
C ARG A 12 -21.49 -23.65 21.32
N PRO A 13 -21.25 -22.91 22.42
CA PRO A 13 -20.70 -21.55 22.43
C PRO A 13 -19.26 -21.47 21.88
N ARG A 14 -18.45 -22.50 22.13
CA ARG A 14 -17.03 -22.53 21.66
C ARG A 14 -16.92 -22.55 20.13
N ARG A 15 -17.80 -23.28 19.44
CA ARG A 15 -17.80 -23.35 17.98
C ARG A 15 -18.31 -22.06 17.34
N ALA A 16 -19.40 -21.53 17.90
CA ALA A 16 -19.93 -20.23 17.48
C ALA A 16 -18.86 -19.13 17.63
N ALA A 17 -18.13 -19.12 18.76
CA ALA A 17 -17.06 -18.17 19.01
C ALA A 17 -15.90 -18.29 18.01
N MET A 18 -15.47 -19.49 17.66
CA MET A 18 -14.38 -19.68 16.69
C MET A 18 -14.78 -19.24 15.27
N THR A 19 -16.03 -19.52 14.87
CA THR A 19 -16.55 -19.04 13.59
C THR A 19 -16.72 -17.52 13.58
N ALA A 20 -17.27 -16.95 14.67
CA ALA A 20 -17.42 -15.52 14.85
C ALA A 20 -16.04 -14.81 14.85
N LEU A 21 -14.99 -15.42 15.41
CA LEU A 21 -13.63 -14.88 15.40
C LEU A 21 -13.08 -14.76 13.98
N ALA A 22 -13.35 -15.71 13.09
CA ALA A 22 -12.94 -15.61 11.69
C ALA A 22 -13.65 -14.45 10.96
N VAL A 23 -14.96 -14.26 11.23
CA VAL A 23 -15.71 -13.10 10.71
C VAL A 23 -15.17 -11.81 11.28
N LEU A 24 -14.95 -11.77 12.60
CA LEU A 24 -14.42 -10.62 13.32
C LEU A 24 -13.12 -10.13 12.71
N LEU A 25 -12.13 -11.02 12.50
CA LEU A 25 -10.82 -10.64 11.97
C LEU A 25 -10.90 -10.09 10.54
N GLY A 26 -11.70 -10.73 9.67
CA GLY A 26 -11.92 -10.25 8.31
C GLY A 26 -12.61 -8.90 8.26
N VAL A 27 -13.68 -8.73 9.03
CA VAL A 27 -14.44 -7.47 9.13
C VAL A 27 -13.60 -6.39 9.80
N SER A 28 -12.81 -6.71 10.86
CA SER A 28 -11.94 -5.75 11.53
C SER A 28 -10.91 -5.15 10.59
N LEU A 29 -10.28 -5.95 9.75
CA LEU A 29 -9.26 -5.45 8.84
C LEU A 29 -9.86 -4.54 7.77
N ILE A 30 -10.99 -4.94 7.17
CA ILE A 30 -11.67 -4.09 6.17
C ILE A 30 -12.21 -2.81 6.82
N SER A 31 -12.93 -2.92 7.93
CA SER A 31 -13.47 -1.76 8.63
C SER A 31 -12.35 -0.84 9.14
N GLY A 32 -11.25 -1.42 9.62
CA GLY A 32 -10.06 -0.68 10.02
C GLY A 32 -9.43 0.10 8.86
N THR A 33 -9.36 -0.51 7.68
CA THR A 33 -8.89 0.16 6.46
C THR A 33 -9.82 1.32 6.07
N TYR A 34 -11.15 1.13 6.12
CA TYR A 34 -12.10 2.22 5.86
C TYR A 34 -11.99 3.34 6.89
N ILE A 35 -11.94 3.02 8.19
CA ILE A 35 -11.77 4.01 9.27
C ILE A 35 -10.47 4.77 9.10
N PHE A 36 -9.37 4.08 8.82
CA PHE A 36 -8.07 4.69 8.59
C PHE A 36 -8.09 5.64 7.38
N THR A 37 -8.62 5.17 6.24
CA THR A 37 -8.74 5.97 5.02
C THR A 37 -9.63 7.19 5.22
N ASP A 38 -10.81 7.03 5.86
CA ASP A 38 -11.72 8.13 6.15
C ASP A 38 -11.10 9.13 7.14
N THR A 39 -10.31 8.65 8.10
CA THR A 39 -9.58 9.50 9.06
C THR A 39 -8.53 10.34 8.35
N ILE A 40 -7.75 9.75 7.44
CA ILE A 40 -6.78 10.49 6.63
C ILE A 40 -7.48 11.53 5.76
N HIS A 41 -8.52 11.14 5.03
CA HIS A 41 -9.26 12.07 4.18
C HIS A 41 -9.91 13.21 4.96
N SER A 42 -10.39 12.96 6.19
CA SER A 42 -10.94 14.02 7.03
C SER A 42 -9.86 14.94 7.58
N ALA A 43 -8.70 14.38 7.97
CA ALA A 43 -7.56 15.15 8.46
C ALA A 43 -7.02 16.11 7.39
N PHE A 44 -6.86 15.64 6.14
CA PHE A 44 -6.44 16.51 5.05
C PHE A 44 -7.48 17.58 4.70
N ARG A 45 -8.77 17.23 4.68
CA ARG A 45 -9.83 18.24 4.44
C ARG A 45 -9.89 19.28 5.54
N GLU A 46 -9.69 18.88 6.80
CA GLU A 46 -9.63 19.82 7.92
C GLU A 46 -8.38 20.71 7.82
N LEU A 47 -7.24 20.11 7.47
CA LEU A 47 -5.99 20.85 7.28
C LEU A 47 -6.12 21.93 6.18
N PHE A 48 -6.57 21.54 4.98
CA PHE A 48 -6.72 22.49 3.87
C PHE A 48 -7.90 23.45 4.07
N GLY A 49 -8.98 22.98 4.68
CA GLY A 49 -10.10 23.83 5.06
C GLY A 49 -9.71 24.90 6.07
N SER A 50 -8.88 24.55 7.05
CA SER A 50 -8.38 25.52 8.03
C SER A 50 -7.33 26.47 7.44
N SER A 51 -6.52 26.02 6.49
CA SER A 51 -5.54 26.88 5.81
C SER A 51 -6.19 27.96 4.93
N THR A 52 -7.43 27.74 4.51
CA THR A 52 -8.23 28.70 3.73
C THR A 52 -9.32 29.38 4.58
N GLN A 53 -9.34 29.13 5.88
CA GLN A 53 -10.31 29.71 6.80
C GLN A 53 -10.16 31.26 6.81
N GLY A 54 -11.29 31.96 6.70
CA GLY A 54 -11.28 33.42 6.58
C GLY A 54 -11.18 33.94 5.15
N SER A 55 -10.72 33.13 4.20
CA SER A 55 -10.78 33.49 2.78
C SER A 55 -12.14 33.08 2.19
N SER A 56 -12.70 33.92 1.33
CA SER A 56 -13.93 33.62 0.59
C SER A 56 -13.62 32.95 -0.74
N VAL A 57 -12.63 33.49 -1.44
CA VAL A 57 -12.15 32.93 -2.70
C VAL A 57 -10.63 32.93 -2.75
N ILE A 58 -10.08 31.98 -3.53
CA ILE A 58 -8.65 31.84 -3.80
C ILE A 58 -8.45 31.94 -5.32
N ILE A 59 -7.46 32.75 -5.71
CA ILE A 59 -6.99 32.83 -7.09
C ILE A 59 -5.67 32.09 -7.16
N THR A 60 -5.60 31.13 -8.04
CA THR A 60 -4.40 30.30 -8.23
C THR A 60 -4.22 30.00 -9.72
N SER A 61 -3.08 29.46 -10.10
CA SER A 61 -2.88 29.01 -11.47
C SER A 61 -3.89 27.93 -11.85
N ARG A 62 -4.36 27.98 -13.08
CA ARG A 62 -5.18 26.92 -13.66
C ARG A 62 -4.30 25.71 -13.91
N GLN A 63 -4.21 24.81 -12.94
CA GLN A 63 -3.56 23.53 -13.14
C GLN A 63 -4.47 22.67 -14.03
N SER A 64 -4.12 22.56 -15.30
CA SER A 64 -4.76 21.61 -16.22
C SER A 64 -4.35 20.17 -15.93
N LEU A 65 -3.25 20.00 -15.19
CA LEU A 65 -2.66 18.73 -14.78
C LEU A 65 -2.29 18.82 -13.29
N SER A 66 -3.03 18.15 -12.43
CA SER A 66 -2.68 18.06 -11.00
C SER A 66 -1.49 17.11 -10.81
N SER A 67 -0.33 17.65 -10.49
CA SER A 67 0.87 16.84 -10.22
C SER A 67 1.55 17.24 -8.91
N PRO A 68 2.13 16.26 -8.21
CA PRO A 68 2.95 16.50 -7.02
C PRO A 68 4.27 17.23 -7.32
N VAL A 69 4.74 17.13 -8.55
CA VAL A 69 6.04 17.67 -8.96
C VAL A 69 5.97 19.16 -9.27
N ASN A 70 4.77 19.70 -9.52
CA ASN A 70 4.61 21.06 -9.98
C ASN A 70 4.28 22.01 -8.84
N ALA A 71 5.10 23.04 -8.67
CA ALA A 71 4.67 24.25 -8.00
C ALA A 71 3.60 24.95 -8.87
N PRO A 72 2.60 25.63 -8.28
CA PRO A 72 1.64 26.41 -9.05
C PRO A 72 2.36 27.55 -9.81
N ALA A 73 1.93 27.84 -11.03
CA ALA A 73 2.47 28.98 -11.75
C ALA A 73 2.22 30.25 -10.95
N LYS A 74 3.26 31.10 -10.85
CA LYS A 74 3.23 32.31 -10.02
C LYS A 74 2.37 33.39 -10.66
N THR A 75 1.65 34.11 -9.80
CA THR A 75 0.81 35.26 -10.16
C THR A 75 1.53 36.55 -9.83
N HIS A 76 1.39 37.55 -10.68
CA HIS A 76 1.97 38.88 -10.41
C HIS A 76 1.24 39.61 -9.28
N THR A 77 1.99 40.24 -8.37
CA THR A 77 1.44 40.99 -7.24
C THR A 77 0.64 42.22 -7.70
N GLY A 78 0.83 42.70 -8.93
CA GLY A 78 0.02 43.79 -9.51
C GLY A 78 -1.48 43.50 -9.47
N LEU A 79 -1.89 42.25 -9.67
CA LEU A 79 -3.28 41.81 -9.62
C LEU A 79 -3.91 42.04 -8.23
N ILE A 80 -3.11 42.03 -7.14
CA ILE A 80 -3.58 42.28 -5.77
C ILE A 80 -4.22 43.68 -5.64
N SER A 81 -3.60 44.70 -6.26
CA SER A 81 -4.09 46.04 -6.23
C SER A 81 -5.38 46.24 -7.03
N GLU A 82 -5.50 45.56 -8.17
CA GLU A 82 -6.69 45.59 -9.02
C GLU A 82 -7.88 44.92 -8.33
N ILE A 83 -7.68 43.74 -7.73
CA ILE A 83 -8.74 43.03 -7.02
C ILE A 83 -9.16 43.76 -5.74
N ARG A 84 -8.21 44.37 -5.02
CA ARG A 84 -8.51 45.18 -3.81
C ARG A 84 -9.45 46.38 -4.08
N ALA A 85 -9.46 46.89 -5.30
CA ALA A 85 -10.31 47.97 -5.71
C ALA A 85 -11.75 47.55 -6.07
N LEU A 86 -12.02 46.25 -6.19
CA LEU A 86 -13.34 45.72 -6.57
C LEU A 86 -14.36 45.88 -5.43
N PRO A 87 -15.64 46.20 -5.76
CA PRO A 87 -16.69 46.19 -4.77
C PRO A 87 -16.88 44.79 -4.16
N GLY A 88 -17.25 44.75 -2.88
CA GLY A 88 -17.47 43.48 -2.18
C GLY A 88 -16.19 42.79 -1.65
N VAL A 89 -15.01 43.35 -1.93
CA VAL A 89 -13.73 42.86 -1.41
C VAL A 89 -13.39 43.51 -0.08
N ALA A 90 -13.18 42.73 0.98
CA ALA A 90 -12.77 43.25 2.29
C ALA A 90 -11.24 43.24 2.49
N GLY A 91 -10.56 42.25 1.88
CA GLY A 91 -9.10 42.12 1.97
C GLY A 91 -8.55 41.23 0.86
N VAL A 92 -7.31 41.50 0.47
CA VAL A 92 -6.59 40.75 -0.54
C VAL A 92 -5.16 40.59 -0.09
N GLU A 93 -4.65 39.36 -0.05
CA GLU A 93 -3.25 39.06 0.28
C GLU A 93 -2.66 38.02 -0.69
N GLY A 94 -1.39 38.25 -1.03
CA GLY A 94 -0.60 37.28 -1.78
C GLY A 94 0.07 36.31 -0.84
N GLU A 95 0.13 35.04 -1.25
CA GLU A 95 0.73 33.99 -0.47
C GLU A 95 1.81 33.25 -1.25
N ILE A 96 2.88 32.90 -0.53
CA ILE A 96 3.95 32.03 -1.00
C ILE A 96 3.98 30.80 -0.12
N SER A 97 4.08 29.63 -0.74
CA SER A 97 4.23 28.32 -0.08
C SER A 97 5.22 27.47 -0.85
N ASN A 98 6.46 27.48 -0.42
CA ASN A 98 7.54 26.72 -1.04
C ASN A 98 8.17 25.76 -0.03
N GLU A 99 9.02 24.86 -0.53
CA GLU A 99 9.77 23.93 0.30
C GLU A 99 10.99 24.62 0.93
N ALA A 100 11.36 24.22 2.14
CA ALA A 100 12.56 24.68 2.82
C ALA A 100 13.24 23.52 3.56
N THR A 101 14.47 23.75 4.01
CA THR A 101 15.13 22.87 4.96
C THR A 101 15.43 23.65 6.24
N VAL A 102 14.87 23.23 7.34
CA VAL A 102 15.09 23.84 8.66
C VAL A 102 16.20 23.08 9.38
N ILE A 103 17.13 23.81 9.96
CA ILE A 103 18.29 23.26 10.68
C ILE A 103 18.00 23.23 12.18
N GLY A 104 18.12 22.05 12.76
CA GLY A 104 17.95 21.83 14.18
C GLY A 104 19.07 22.48 15.01
N ARG A 105 18.91 22.51 16.34
CA ARG A 105 19.93 23.04 17.25
C ARG A 105 21.21 22.20 17.26
N ASP A 106 21.15 20.97 16.81
CA ASP A 106 22.30 20.06 16.62
C ASP A 106 23.09 20.36 15.33
N GLY A 107 22.68 21.36 14.56
CA GLY A 107 23.28 21.73 13.28
C GLY A 107 22.88 20.85 12.10
N LYS A 108 21.96 19.88 12.31
CA LYS A 108 21.52 18.96 11.26
C LYS A 108 20.15 19.38 10.71
N PRO A 109 19.87 19.08 9.45
CA PRO A 109 18.54 19.24 8.89
C PRO A 109 17.51 18.50 9.72
N ILE A 110 16.40 19.16 10.02
CA ILE A 110 15.22 18.51 10.61
C ILE A 110 14.59 17.69 9.50
N GLN A 111 14.76 16.38 9.57
CA GLN A 111 14.26 15.46 8.54
C GLN A 111 13.00 14.76 9.02
N ASN A 112 11.94 14.88 8.25
CA ASN A 112 10.81 13.97 8.29
C ASN A 112 10.80 13.20 6.96
N THR A 113 10.94 11.89 7.02
CA THR A 113 11.20 11.03 5.84
C THR A 113 10.16 11.16 4.73
N TYR A 114 8.94 11.58 5.07
CA TYR A 114 7.82 11.64 4.14
C TYR A 114 6.96 12.90 4.25
N ALA A 115 7.30 13.83 5.15
CA ALA A 115 6.57 15.08 5.31
C ALA A 115 7.45 16.25 4.86
N PRO A 116 6.96 17.14 3.98
CA PRO A 116 7.74 18.28 3.54
C PRO A 116 7.95 19.27 4.67
N THR A 117 9.05 20.00 4.60
CA THR A 117 9.24 21.22 5.38
C THR A 117 8.85 22.39 4.50
N LEU A 118 7.91 23.22 4.98
CA LEU A 118 7.32 24.31 4.21
C LEU A 118 7.80 25.67 4.72
N ALA A 119 8.14 26.55 3.80
CA ALA A 119 8.26 27.97 4.05
C ALA A 119 7.00 28.69 3.54
N LEU A 120 6.32 29.35 4.44
CA LEU A 120 5.05 30.01 4.20
C LEU A 120 5.20 31.52 4.38
N SER A 121 4.50 32.32 3.59
CA SER A 121 4.39 33.75 3.86
C SER A 121 3.31 34.00 4.92
N TYR A 122 3.56 35.01 5.78
CA TYR A 122 2.58 35.44 6.75
C TYR A 122 1.40 36.11 6.05
N VAL A 123 0.20 35.82 6.52
CA VAL A 123 -1.02 36.51 6.16
C VAL A 123 -1.69 37.09 7.41
N PRO A 124 -2.34 38.29 7.30
CA PRO A 124 -2.99 38.96 8.43
C PRO A 124 -4.07 38.08 9.13
N PRO A 125 -4.39 38.37 10.41
CA PRO A 125 -5.31 37.56 11.22
C PRO A 125 -6.72 37.37 10.63
N GLN A 126 -7.17 38.29 9.78
CA GLN A 126 -8.48 38.23 9.10
C GLN A 126 -8.60 37.00 8.18
N PHE A 127 -7.47 36.43 7.74
CA PHE A 127 -7.42 35.20 6.96
C PHE A 127 -7.35 33.96 7.83
N GLY A 128 -7.24 34.07 9.15
CA GLY A 128 -7.39 33.01 10.13
C GLY A 128 -6.40 31.84 10.06
N ARG A 129 -5.34 31.93 9.23
CA ARG A 129 -4.44 30.82 8.92
C ARG A 129 -3.49 30.48 10.07
N PHE A 130 -2.95 31.49 10.75
CA PHE A 130 -1.93 31.29 11.80
C PHE A 130 -2.46 31.77 13.15
N ASN A 131 -2.20 30.95 14.18
CA ASN A 131 -2.40 31.30 15.58
C ASN A 131 -1.03 31.33 16.27
N PHE A 132 -0.60 32.48 16.74
CA PHE A 132 0.68 32.63 17.45
C PHE A 132 0.51 32.25 18.93
N VAL A 133 1.19 31.18 19.33
CA VAL A 133 1.18 30.68 20.72
C VAL A 133 2.13 31.48 21.59
N ALA A 134 3.23 32.01 21.01
CA ALA A 134 4.19 32.88 21.67
C ALA A 134 4.83 33.83 20.65
N GLY A 135 5.20 35.04 21.11
CA GLY A 135 5.83 36.08 20.29
C GLY A 135 4.87 36.75 19.33
N SER A 136 5.38 37.23 18.20
CA SER A 136 4.65 38.01 17.19
C SER A 136 4.95 37.52 15.76
N PRO A 137 4.11 37.86 14.78
CA PRO A 137 4.39 37.62 13.37
C PRO A 137 5.73 38.21 12.92
N PRO A 138 6.41 37.58 11.96
CA PRO A 138 7.64 38.12 11.39
C PRO A 138 7.32 39.35 10.53
N THR A 139 8.03 40.43 10.77
CA THR A 139 7.89 41.72 10.05
C THR A 139 9.17 42.13 9.36
N GLY A 140 10.32 41.75 9.92
CA GLY A 140 11.64 42.07 9.39
C GLY A 140 12.20 41.06 8.41
N PRO A 141 13.27 41.39 7.68
CA PRO A 141 13.90 40.47 6.74
C PRO A 141 14.63 39.30 7.42
N ASP A 142 15.08 39.50 8.66
CA ASP A 142 15.83 38.52 9.44
C ASP A 142 14.94 37.78 10.47
N GLU A 143 13.64 37.87 10.35
CA GLU A 143 12.67 37.32 11.27
C GLU A 143 11.92 36.12 10.67
N VAL A 144 11.65 35.13 11.53
CA VAL A 144 10.90 33.93 11.18
C VAL A 144 10.03 33.49 12.35
N ALA A 145 8.85 32.97 12.08
CA ALA A 145 8.12 32.18 13.05
C ALA A 145 8.26 30.68 12.73
N VAL A 146 8.33 29.86 13.77
CA VAL A 146 8.52 28.39 13.68
C VAL A 146 7.25 27.71 14.17
N ASP A 147 6.93 26.56 13.59
CA ASP A 147 5.79 25.78 14.07
C ASP A 147 5.99 25.27 15.50
N GLU A 148 4.89 25.22 16.25
CA GLU A 148 4.88 24.85 17.66
C GLU A 148 5.44 23.44 17.91
N ALA A 149 5.05 22.46 17.09
CA ALA A 149 5.48 21.08 17.29
C ALA A 149 7.00 20.93 17.06
N THR A 150 7.56 21.62 16.09
CA THR A 150 9.02 21.65 15.85
C THR A 150 9.72 22.45 16.93
N ALA A 151 9.15 23.59 17.36
CA ALA A 151 9.71 24.37 18.46
C ALA A 151 9.83 23.55 19.75
N LEU A 152 8.80 22.77 20.09
CA LEU A 152 8.81 21.90 21.26
C LEU A 152 9.84 20.75 21.12
N ARG A 153 9.89 20.08 19.95
CA ARG A 153 10.81 18.97 19.72
C ARG A 153 12.28 19.39 19.72
N GLN A 154 12.58 20.56 19.18
CA GLN A 154 13.94 21.07 19.00
C GLN A 154 14.38 22.03 20.11
N GLY A 155 13.46 22.41 21.01
CA GLY A 155 13.73 23.38 22.07
C GLY A 155 13.94 24.81 21.53
N PHE A 156 13.30 25.17 20.41
CA PHE A 156 13.30 26.55 19.92
C PHE A 156 12.41 27.44 20.79
N HIS A 157 12.82 28.68 20.94
CA HIS A 157 12.09 29.69 21.72
C HIS A 157 12.15 31.05 21.03
N VAL A 158 11.23 31.91 21.32
CA VAL A 158 11.20 33.32 20.85
C VAL A 158 12.49 34.02 21.25
N GLY A 159 13.08 34.76 20.32
CA GLY A 159 14.36 35.43 20.48
C GLY A 159 15.59 34.54 20.15
N GLY A 160 15.42 33.21 20.04
CA GLY A 160 16.45 32.32 19.56
C GLY A 160 16.70 32.46 18.04
N THR A 161 17.64 31.68 17.52
CA THR A 161 17.96 31.67 16.09
C THR A 161 17.71 30.28 15.48
N VAL A 162 17.28 30.24 14.23
CA VAL A 162 17.10 29.03 13.44
C VAL A 162 17.74 29.19 12.06
N GLY A 163 18.38 28.14 11.57
CA GLY A 163 18.90 28.08 10.21
C GLY A 163 17.83 27.61 9.23
N VAL A 164 17.71 28.27 8.10
CA VAL A 164 16.81 27.85 7.03
C VAL A 164 17.56 27.87 5.70
N VAL A 165 17.40 26.80 4.92
CA VAL A 165 17.87 26.67 3.54
C VAL A 165 16.66 26.68 2.63
N THR A 166 16.68 27.54 1.65
CA THR A 166 15.68 27.67 0.58
C THR A 166 16.37 27.43 -0.76
N ASP A 167 15.99 28.15 -1.80
CA ASP A 167 16.77 28.21 -3.05
C ASP A 167 18.11 28.96 -2.87
N GLN A 168 18.25 29.61 -1.73
CA GLN A 168 19.46 30.31 -1.27
C GLN A 168 20.28 29.42 -0.30
N PRO A 169 21.59 29.70 -0.12
CA PRO A 169 22.40 29.09 0.92
C PRO A 169 21.81 29.27 2.32
N LEU A 170 22.30 28.48 3.27
CA LEU A 170 21.89 28.53 4.66
C LEU A 170 21.93 29.96 5.21
N GLN A 171 20.78 30.44 5.63
CA GLN A 171 20.63 31.73 6.31
C GLN A 171 20.13 31.51 7.74
N ARG A 172 20.47 32.42 8.64
CA ARG A 172 20.06 32.38 10.04
C ARG A 172 19.07 33.49 10.30
N PHE A 173 17.93 33.12 10.88
CA PHE A 173 16.82 34.01 11.22
C PHE A 173 16.58 34.04 12.73
N ARG A 174 16.18 35.19 13.24
CA ARG A 174 15.72 35.34 14.61
C ARG A 174 14.26 34.84 14.71
N ILE A 175 13.96 33.99 15.67
CA ILE A 175 12.62 33.53 15.93
C ILE A 175 11.80 34.66 16.57
N SER A 176 10.88 35.26 15.81
CA SER A 176 9.97 36.31 16.27
C SER A 176 8.74 35.74 16.96
N GLY A 177 8.32 34.51 16.57
CA GLY A 177 7.14 33.88 17.12
C GLY A 177 7.11 32.36 16.96
N ILE A 178 6.25 31.72 17.72
CA ILE A 178 5.90 30.32 17.60
C ILE A 178 4.45 30.27 17.13
N ALA A 179 4.21 29.66 15.96
CA ALA A 179 2.94 29.64 15.30
C ALA A 179 2.35 28.22 15.22
N ARG A 180 1.03 28.16 15.26
CA ARG A 180 0.25 26.94 14.95
C ARG A 180 -0.64 27.29 13.75
N LEU A 181 -0.77 26.35 12.80
CA LEU A 181 -1.83 26.44 11.81
C LEU A 181 -3.19 26.21 12.47
N SER A 182 -4.17 27.00 12.09
CA SER A 182 -5.55 26.82 12.56
C SER A 182 -6.06 25.45 12.08
N GLY A 183 -6.63 24.63 12.98
CA GLY A 183 -7.17 23.32 12.63
C GLY A 183 -6.26 22.13 12.98
N ALA A 184 -6.12 21.18 12.08
CA ALA A 184 -5.43 19.92 12.33
C ALA A 184 -3.89 20.06 12.39
N SER A 185 -3.24 19.16 13.14
CA SER A 185 -1.79 19.03 13.13
C SER A 185 -1.29 18.53 11.77
N LEU A 186 -0.19 19.09 11.29
CA LEU A 186 0.46 18.74 10.01
C LEU A 186 1.11 17.32 10.00
N GLY A 187 0.85 16.48 11.00
CA GLY A 187 1.34 15.11 10.99
C GLY A 187 2.87 14.98 10.94
N GLY A 188 3.57 15.85 11.67
CA GLY A 188 5.04 15.85 11.72
C GLY A 188 5.72 16.68 10.65
N ALA A 189 5.00 17.30 9.69
CA ALA A 189 5.58 18.33 8.82
C ALA A 189 6.04 19.52 9.65
N THR A 190 7.16 20.11 9.23
CA THR A 190 7.69 21.35 9.82
C THR A 190 7.30 22.51 8.93
N PHE A 191 6.93 23.65 9.50
CA PHE A 191 6.82 24.87 8.73
C PHE A 191 7.51 26.04 9.41
N VAL A 192 7.94 26.96 8.57
CA VAL A 192 8.45 28.27 8.97
C VAL A 192 7.67 29.36 8.25
N VAL A 193 7.46 30.48 8.93
CA VAL A 193 6.67 31.60 8.38
C VAL A 193 7.56 32.83 8.27
N PHE A 194 7.56 33.46 7.12
CA PHE A 194 8.30 34.70 6.82
C PHE A 194 7.35 35.84 6.48
N SER A 195 7.83 37.08 6.48
CA SER A 195 7.11 38.15 5.81
C SER A 195 7.03 37.87 4.30
N LEU A 196 5.99 38.34 3.61
CA LEU A 196 5.85 38.12 2.17
C LEU A 196 7.09 38.61 1.39
N ALA A 197 7.61 39.77 1.75
CA ALA A 197 8.81 40.33 1.10
C ALA A 197 10.06 39.45 1.32
N THR A 198 10.23 38.93 2.54
CA THR A 198 11.32 38.01 2.84
C THR A 198 11.16 36.68 2.05
N ALA A 199 9.95 36.12 2.03
CA ALA A 199 9.68 34.91 1.25
C ALA A 199 9.98 35.11 -0.23
N GLN A 200 9.55 36.23 -0.83
CA GLN A 200 9.86 36.57 -2.21
C GLN A 200 11.35 36.69 -2.49
N ALA A 201 12.12 37.27 -1.57
CA ALA A 201 13.57 37.38 -1.71
C ALA A 201 14.27 36.01 -1.61
N LEU A 202 13.85 35.15 -0.67
CA LEU A 202 14.43 33.83 -0.45
C LEU A 202 14.26 32.87 -1.64
N TYR A 203 13.16 33.03 -2.40
CA TYR A 203 12.86 32.21 -3.57
C TYR A 203 13.09 32.91 -4.91
N LEU A 204 13.72 34.11 -4.89
CA LEU A 204 13.98 34.93 -6.08
C LEU A 204 12.71 35.27 -6.89
N GLU A 205 11.60 35.49 -6.19
CA GLU A 205 10.25 35.65 -6.74
C GLU A 205 9.68 37.06 -6.52
N THR A 206 10.52 38.05 -6.50
CA THR A 206 10.10 39.46 -6.27
C THR A 206 8.96 39.85 -7.22
N GLY A 207 7.86 40.33 -6.66
CA GLY A 207 6.67 40.73 -7.40
C GLY A 207 5.77 39.56 -7.86
N ARG A 208 6.01 38.35 -7.37
CA ARG A 208 5.20 37.17 -7.67
C ARG A 208 4.70 36.46 -6.41
N VAL A 209 3.59 35.74 -6.51
CA VAL A 209 2.97 34.94 -5.45
C VAL A 209 2.39 33.66 -6.01
N ASP A 210 2.27 32.63 -5.18
CA ASP A 210 1.70 31.32 -5.58
C ASP A 210 0.19 31.39 -5.71
N GLN A 211 -0.45 32.11 -4.80
CA GLN A 211 -1.90 32.33 -4.79
C GLN A 211 -2.26 33.69 -4.18
N ILE A 212 -3.46 34.11 -4.49
CA ILE A 212 -4.03 35.33 -3.90
C ILE A 212 -5.29 34.94 -3.14
N ALA A 213 -5.29 35.21 -1.84
CA ALA A 213 -6.43 35.00 -0.96
C ALA A 213 -7.26 36.25 -0.90
N VAL A 214 -8.58 36.16 -1.02
CA VAL A 214 -9.52 37.24 -1.00
C VAL A 214 -10.60 37.00 0.04
N THR A 215 -10.85 38.00 0.90
CA THR A 215 -11.97 37.99 1.85
C THR A 215 -13.12 38.86 1.35
N ALA A 216 -14.36 38.35 1.49
CA ALA A 216 -15.57 39.07 1.13
C ALA A 216 -15.98 40.12 2.19
N GLN A 217 -16.57 41.23 1.79
CA GLN A 217 -17.33 42.11 2.68
C GLN A 217 -18.58 41.40 3.21
N LYS A 218 -19.08 41.83 4.37
CA LYS A 218 -20.32 41.30 4.91
C LYS A 218 -21.47 41.50 3.90
N GLY A 219 -22.11 40.39 3.54
CA GLY A 219 -23.22 40.35 2.60
C GLY A 219 -22.86 39.97 1.17
N THR A 220 -21.56 39.92 0.82
CA THR A 220 -21.10 39.46 -0.51
C THR A 220 -20.81 37.97 -0.45
N THR A 221 -21.31 37.21 -1.41
CA THR A 221 -21.09 35.78 -1.51
C THR A 221 -19.80 35.44 -2.30
N ALA A 222 -19.24 34.26 -2.06
CA ALA A 222 -18.09 33.77 -2.83
C ALA A 222 -18.41 33.66 -4.35
N SER A 223 -19.65 33.38 -4.69
CA SER A 223 -20.09 33.25 -6.09
C SER A 223 -20.10 34.60 -6.82
N GLU A 224 -20.53 35.67 -6.13
CA GLU A 224 -20.48 37.07 -6.65
C GLU A 224 -19.03 37.46 -6.89
N LEU A 225 -18.15 37.29 -5.87
CA LEU A 225 -16.72 37.59 -6.03
C LEU A 225 -16.05 36.80 -7.18
N ILE A 226 -16.41 35.54 -7.39
CA ILE A 226 -15.90 34.74 -8.52
C ILE A 226 -16.29 35.39 -9.85
N THR A 227 -17.53 35.82 -9.97
CA THR A 227 -18.04 36.47 -11.20
C THR A 227 -17.35 37.82 -11.45
N ASP A 228 -17.15 38.61 -10.41
CA ASP A 228 -16.56 39.95 -10.49
C ASP A 228 -15.04 39.92 -10.75
N ILE A 229 -14.34 38.91 -10.21
CA ILE A 229 -12.88 38.73 -10.35
C ILE A 229 -12.51 38.07 -11.69
N ALA A 230 -13.33 37.14 -12.19
CA ALA A 230 -13.01 36.37 -13.37
C ALA A 230 -12.58 37.17 -14.61
N PRO A 231 -13.16 38.34 -14.93
CA PRO A 231 -12.77 39.16 -16.08
C PRO A 231 -11.34 39.73 -16.00
N TYR A 232 -10.77 39.85 -14.80
CA TYR A 232 -9.43 40.41 -14.56
C TYR A 232 -8.34 39.36 -14.64
N LEU A 233 -8.72 38.06 -14.74
CA LEU A 233 -7.77 36.97 -14.72
C LEU A 233 -7.28 36.63 -16.13
N SER A 234 -5.96 36.37 -16.26
CA SER A 234 -5.40 35.78 -17.45
C SER A 234 -5.95 34.34 -17.64
N PRO A 235 -5.92 33.78 -18.87
CA PRO A 235 -6.38 32.41 -19.12
C PRO A 235 -5.70 31.34 -18.28
N GLU A 236 -4.51 31.63 -17.76
CA GLU A 236 -3.69 30.75 -16.93
C GLU A 236 -4.13 30.73 -15.46
N LEU A 237 -4.98 31.67 -15.05
CA LEU A 237 -5.47 31.79 -13.69
C LEU A 237 -6.91 31.29 -13.56
N VAL A 238 -7.25 30.89 -12.36
CA VAL A 238 -8.60 30.49 -11.99
C VAL A 238 -8.94 31.02 -10.60
N VAL A 239 -10.15 31.51 -10.43
CA VAL A 239 -10.72 31.85 -9.12
C VAL A 239 -11.69 30.77 -8.70
N ARG A 240 -11.56 30.32 -7.46
CA ARG A 240 -12.42 29.30 -6.84
C ARG A 240 -12.83 29.74 -5.45
N SER A 241 -13.96 29.19 -4.96
CA SER A 241 -14.25 29.33 -3.54
C SER A 241 -13.17 28.65 -2.70
N ALA A 242 -12.84 29.20 -1.55
CA ALA A 242 -11.86 28.65 -0.62
C ALA A 242 -12.15 27.18 -0.27
N GLN A 243 -13.42 26.83 -0.08
CA GLN A 243 -13.87 25.45 0.17
C GLN A 243 -13.60 24.53 -1.02
N SER A 244 -13.85 25.00 -2.25
CA SER A 244 -13.60 24.21 -3.46
C SER A 244 -12.11 23.96 -3.66
N GLN A 245 -11.27 24.95 -3.38
CA GLN A 245 -9.81 24.83 -3.44
C GLN A 245 -9.29 23.82 -2.41
N ALA A 246 -9.72 23.97 -1.15
CA ALA A 246 -9.35 23.03 -0.08
C ALA A 246 -9.75 21.57 -0.40
N ASN A 247 -10.95 21.38 -0.97
CA ASN A 247 -11.39 20.04 -1.40
C ASN A 247 -10.54 19.49 -2.54
N ALA A 248 -10.14 20.33 -3.51
CA ALA A 248 -9.29 19.91 -4.63
C ALA A 248 -7.88 19.50 -4.15
N GLU A 249 -7.29 20.26 -3.24
CA GLU A 249 -5.98 19.94 -2.65
C GLU A 249 -6.03 18.64 -1.83
N ALA A 250 -7.07 18.47 -1.00
CA ALA A 250 -7.28 17.25 -0.23
C ALA A 250 -7.48 16.02 -1.14
N ALA A 251 -8.21 16.16 -2.25
CA ALA A 251 -8.41 15.09 -3.23
C ALA A 251 -7.08 14.72 -3.92
N GLY A 252 -6.26 15.69 -4.29
CA GLY A 252 -4.96 15.45 -4.91
C GLY A 252 -4.00 14.64 -4.02
N ILE A 253 -4.01 14.87 -2.71
CA ILE A 253 -3.22 14.06 -1.77
C ILE A 253 -3.83 12.65 -1.59
N ALA A 254 -5.16 12.58 -1.54
CA ALA A 254 -5.85 11.30 -1.44
C ALA A 254 -5.53 10.38 -2.62
N ASP A 255 -5.49 10.91 -3.83
CA ASP A 255 -5.12 10.16 -5.05
C ASP A 255 -3.68 9.62 -4.97
N ARG A 256 -2.75 10.39 -4.38
CA ARG A 256 -1.36 9.94 -4.16
C ARG A 256 -1.25 8.79 -3.16
N LEU A 257 -2.08 8.81 -2.12
CA LEU A 257 -2.16 7.73 -1.14
C LEU A 257 -2.97 6.53 -1.65
N GLY A 258 -3.57 6.65 -2.84
CA GLY A 258 -4.42 5.62 -3.45
C GLY A 258 -3.74 4.25 -3.52
N ILE A 259 -2.50 4.18 -3.98
CA ILE A 259 -1.74 2.92 -4.07
C ILE A 259 -1.61 2.23 -2.69
N LEU A 260 -1.36 3.00 -1.63
CA LEU A 260 -1.25 2.45 -0.27
C LEU A 260 -2.61 1.98 0.26
N THR A 261 -3.66 2.77 0.01
CA THR A 261 -5.02 2.41 0.43
C THR A 261 -5.55 1.21 -0.36
N ASP A 262 -5.28 1.12 -1.66
CA ASP A 262 -5.63 -0.03 -2.49
C ASP A 262 -4.91 -1.30 -2.03
N GLY A 263 -3.64 -1.17 -1.65
CA GLY A 263 -2.88 -2.24 -1.01
C GLY A 263 -3.52 -2.73 0.28
N LEU A 264 -3.92 -1.81 1.18
CA LEU A 264 -4.63 -2.15 2.42
C LEU A 264 -5.96 -2.86 2.15
N PHE A 265 -6.75 -2.39 1.16
CA PHE A 265 -7.98 -3.07 0.76
C PHE A 265 -7.73 -4.46 0.19
N ALA A 266 -6.68 -4.65 -0.61
CA ALA A 266 -6.31 -5.97 -1.12
C ALA A 266 -6.03 -6.94 0.04
N PHE A 267 -5.29 -6.52 1.08
CA PHE A 267 -5.09 -7.33 2.29
C PHE A 267 -6.40 -7.58 3.05
N GLY A 268 -7.28 -6.59 3.14
CA GLY A 268 -8.61 -6.74 3.71
C GLY A 268 -9.44 -7.80 2.98
N PHE A 269 -9.45 -7.79 1.66
CA PHE A 269 -10.14 -8.82 0.85
C PHE A 269 -9.54 -10.20 1.03
N ILE A 270 -8.21 -10.33 1.10
CA ILE A 270 -7.53 -11.59 1.38
C ILE A 270 -7.92 -12.13 2.76
N ALA A 271 -7.96 -11.26 3.77
CA ALA A 271 -8.39 -11.63 5.12
C ALA A 271 -9.84 -12.14 5.14
N VAL A 272 -10.73 -11.46 4.42
CA VAL A 272 -12.13 -11.88 4.26
C VAL A 272 -12.24 -13.21 3.52
N PHE A 273 -11.44 -13.42 2.48
CA PHE A 273 -11.39 -14.68 1.73
C PHE A 273 -10.95 -15.84 2.63
N LEU A 274 -9.87 -15.66 3.41
CA LEU A 274 -9.38 -16.65 4.37
C LEU A 274 -10.39 -16.89 5.50
N GLY A 275 -10.99 -15.81 6.01
CA GLY A 275 -12.08 -15.91 6.99
C GLY A 275 -13.27 -16.69 6.44
N GLY A 276 -13.73 -16.39 5.22
CA GLY A 276 -14.78 -17.10 4.51
C GLY A 276 -14.45 -18.58 4.31
N PHE A 277 -13.21 -18.90 3.98
CA PHE A 277 -12.74 -20.28 3.85
C PHE A 277 -12.75 -21.02 5.21
N ALA A 278 -12.31 -20.36 6.28
CA ALA A 278 -12.39 -20.93 7.63
C ALA A 278 -13.82 -21.14 8.07
N ILE A 279 -14.73 -20.19 7.78
CA ILE A 279 -16.17 -20.31 8.04
C ILE A 279 -16.77 -21.49 7.26
N PHE A 280 -16.46 -21.59 5.96
CA PHE A 280 -16.91 -22.69 5.11
C PHE A 280 -16.50 -24.07 5.67
N ASN A 281 -15.23 -24.19 6.12
CA ASN A 281 -14.72 -25.42 6.73
C ASN A 281 -15.47 -25.77 8.01
N THR A 282 -15.69 -24.75 8.89
CA THR A 282 -16.39 -24.95 10.17
C THR A 282 -17.86 -25.35 9.95
N PHE A 283 -18.57 -24.66 9.04
CA PHE A 283 -19.95 -25.01 8.71
C PHE A 283 -20.05 -26.39 8.03
N SER A 284 -19.15 -26.72 7.11
CA SER A 284 -19.12 -28.03 6.44
C SER A 284 -19.02 -29.16 7.44
N MET A 285 -18.21 -28.99 8.49
CA MET A 285 -17.96 -29.98 9.52
C MET A 285 -19.12 -30.05 10.52
N THR A 286 -19.58 -28.89 11.03
CA THR A 286 -20.72 -28.82 11.95
C THR A 286 -21.99 -29.41 11.33
N ILE A 287 -22.22 -29.15 10.05
CA ILE A 287 -23.36 -29.70 9.32
C ILE A 287 -23.21 -31.22 9.14
N ALA A 288 -22.03 -31.75 8.85
CA ALA A 288 -21.78 -33.17 8.74
C ALA A 288 -22.10 -33.92 10.04
N GLU A 289 -21.69 -33.38 11.19
CA GLU A 289 -22.03 -33.94 12.52
C GLU A 289 -23.53 -33.93 12.80
N ARG A 290 -24.26 -32.92 12.34
CA ARG A 290 -25.70 -32.75 12.58
C ARG A 290 -26.56 -33.43 11.51
N MET A 291 -25.99 -34.20 10.61
CA MET A 291 -26.74 -34.91 9.55
C MET A 291 -27.80 -35.84 10.11
N GLY A 292 -27.50 -36.55 11.20
CA GLY A 292 -28.46 -37.39 11.93
C GLY A 292 -29.60 -36.60 12.54
N GLU A 293 -29.33 -35.46 13.21
CA GLU A 293 -30.33 -34.55 13.74
C GLU A 293 -31.26 -34.03 12.61
N PHE A 294 -30.70 -33.62 11.49
CA PHE A 294 -31.47 -33.15 10.32
C PHE A 294 -32.29 -34.25 9.67
N ALA A 295 -31.76 -35.47 9.62
CA ALA A 295 -32.48 -36.64 9.12
C ALA A 295 -33.69 -36.99 9.99
N LEU A 296 -33.53 -36.94 11.33
CA LEU A 296 -34.60 -37.13 12.30
C LEU A 296 -35.69 -36.08 12.18
N LEU A 297 -35.32 -34.79 12.09
CA LEU A 297 -36.27 -33.69 11.90
C LEU A 297 -37.08 -33.88 10.59
N ARG A 298 -36.41 -34.34 9.51
CA ARG A 298 -37.07 -34.62 8.25
C ARG A 298 -37.97 -35.88 8.31
N ALA A 299 -37.59 -36.88 9.07
CA ALA A 299 -38.42 -38.03 9.31
C ALA A 299 -39.69 -37.64 10.11
N LEU A 300 -39.60 -36.64 10.99
CA LEU A 300 -40.71 -36.04 11.73
C LEU A 300 -41.52 -35.02 10.91
N GLY A 301 -41.25 -34.87 9.58
CA GLY A 301 -42.02 -34.03 8.68
C GLY A 301 -41.45 -32.66 8.36
N ALA A 302 -40.21 -32.31 8.80
CA ALA A 302 -39.60 -31.05 8.43
C ALA A 302 -39.22 -31.00 6.93
N THR A 303 -39.59 -29.91 6.28
CA THR A 303 -39.27 -29.69 4.87
C THR A 303 -37.79 -29.33 4.64
N ARG A 304 -37.25 -29.60 3.44
CA ARG A 304 -35.88 -29.18 3.05
C ARG A 304 -35.67 -27.70 3.26
N ARG A 305 -36.64 -26.84 2.94
CA ARG A 305 -36.58 -25.40 3.11
C ARG A 305 -36.48 -24.97 4.59
N GLN A 306 -37.15 -25.72 5.50
CA GLN A 306 -37.06 -25.44 6.95
C GLN A 306 -35.66 -25.75 7.49
N VAL A 307 -35.06 -26.87 7.11
CA VAL A 307 -33.69 -27.23 7.50
C VAL A 307 -32.70 -26.21 6.95
N LEU A 308 -32.79 -25.86 5.66
CA LEU A 308 -31.94 -24.84 5.02
C LEU A 308 -32.06 -23.50 5.74
N ARG A 309 -33.28 -23.05 6.03
CA ARG A 309 -33.53 -21.80 6.75
C ARG A 309 -32.96 -21.79 8.16
N THR A 310 -32.97 -22.93 8.86
CA THR A 310 -32.36 -23.03 10.20
C THR A 310 -30.87 -22.80 10.14
N VAL A 311 -30.18 -23.46 9.23
CA VAL A 311 -28.70 -23.31 9.06
C VAL A 311 -28.33 -21.90 8.61
N LEU A 312 -29.07 -21.32 7.66
CA LEU A 312 -28.82 -19.95 7.22
C LEU A 312 -29.12 -18.92 8.31
N MET A 313 -30.10 -19.14 9.18
CA MET A 313 -30.34 -18.27 10.33
C MET A 313 -29.21 -18.34 11.37
N GLU A 314 -28.65 -19.53 11.61
CA GLU A 314 -27.46 -19.68 12.44
C GLU A 314 -26.27 -18.89 11.82
N ALA A 315 -26.10 -18.98 10.49
CA ALA A 315 -25.06 -18.24 9.77
C ALA A 315 -25.27 -16.71 9.87
N VAL A 316 -26.52 -16.23 9.74
CA VAL A 316 -26.87 -14.81 9.94
C VAL A 316 -26.54 -14.35 11.35
N ALA A 317 -26.91 -15.13 12.38
CA ALA A 317 -26.67 -14.76 13.77
C ALA A 317 -25.14 -14.66 14.06
N ILE A 318 -24.36 -15.64 13.61
CA ILE A 318 -22.89 -15.64 13.76
C ILE A 318 -22.28 -14.50 12.94
N GLY A 319 -22.73 -14.31 11.70
CA GLY A 319 -22.28 -13.26 10.80
C GLY A 319 -22.52 -11.87 11.37
N LEU A 320 -23.71 -11.60 11.87
CA LEU A 320 -24.04 -10.33 12.51
C LEU A 320 -23.24 -10.10 13.79
N ALA A 321 -23.20 -11.08 14.70
CA ALA A 321 -22.42 -10.96 15.93
C ALA A 321 -20.93 -10.74 15.65
N GLY A 322 -20.34 -11.55 14.74
CA GLY A 322 -18.95 -11.40 14.34
C GLY A 322 -18.66 -10.07 13.64
N SER A 323 -19.60 -9.57 12.83
CA SER A 323 -19.45 -8.28 12.15
C SER A 323 -19.56 -7.09 13.10
N VAL A 324 -20.46 -7.11 14.06
CA VAL A 324 -20.59 -6.04 15.06
C VAL A 324 -19.32 -5.95 15.91
N VAL A 325 -18.82 -7.10 16.41
CA VAL A 325 -17.56 -7.12 17.16
C VAL A 325 -16.37 -6.80 16.24
N GLY A 326 -16.43 -7.20 14.98
CA GLY A 326 -15.45 -6.86 13.95
C GLY A 326 -15.39 -5.37 13.65
N LEU A 327 -16.52 -4.66 13.65
CA LEU A 327 -16.53 -3.20 13.52
C LEU A 327 -15.83 -2.52 14.71
N LEU A 328 -16.07 -3.00 15.93
CA LEU A 328 -15.34 -2.53 17.12
C LEU A 328 -13.84 -2.83 17.01
N GLY A 329 -13.50 -4.04 16.55
CA GLY A 329 -12.10 -4.41 16.25
C GLY A 329 -11.49 -3.56 15.13
N GLY A 330 -12.30 -3.01 14.23
CA GLY A 330 -11.88 -2.10 13.16
C GLY A 330 -11.26 -0.80 13.70
N PHE A 331 -11.73 -0.27 14.81
CA PHE A 331 -11.09 0.87 15.48
C PHE A 331 -9.68 0.51 15.94
N LEU A 332 -9.50 -0.65 16.56
CA LEU A 332 -8.19 -1.12 16.99
C LEU A 332 -7.27 -1.37 15.77
N ALA A 333 -7.80 -1.96 14.72
CA ALA A 333 -7.07 -2.18 13.48
C ALA A 333 -6.63 -0.86 12.83
N ALA A 334 -7.49 0.17 12.81
CA ALA A 334 -7.13 1.50 12.30
C ALA A 334 -6.00 2.15 13.13
N ILE A 335 -6.05 2.04 14.46
CA ILE A 335 -4.98 2.53 15.35
C ILE A 335 -3.68 1.77 15.07
N LEU A 336 -3.74 0.45 14.91
CA LEU A 336 -2.58 -0.39 14.62
C LEU A 336 -1.98 -0.07 13.25
N ILE A 337 -2.81 0.10 12.21
CA ILE A 337 -2.38 0.51 10.87
C ILE A 337 -1.68 1.86 10.97
N ARG A 338 -2.27 2.83 11.67
CA ARG A 338 -1.63 4.14 11.88
C ARG A 338 -0.28 4.03 12.59
N ALA A 339 -0.20 3.30 13.71
CA ALA A 339 1.05 3.08 14.42
C ALA A 339 2.12 2.42 13.55
N LEU A 340 1.71 1.54 12.65
CA LEU A 340 2.59 0.90 11.69
C LEU A 340 3.13 1.88 10.64
N PHE A 341 2.30 2.81 10.15
CA PHE A 341 2.75 3.90 9.27
C PHE A 341 3.73 4.83 10.00
N GLU A 342 3.45 5.19 11.24
CA GLU A 342 4.35 6.00 12.06
C GLU A 342 5.70 5.28 12.32
N ALA A 343 5.68 3.96 12.54
CA ALA A 343 6.88 3.15 12.76
C ALA A 343 7.81 3.08 11.52
N ILE A 344 7.26 3.19 10.32
CA ILE A 344 8.05 3.27 9.08
C ILE A 344 8.44 4.72 8.71
N GLY A 345 8.16 5.70 9.60
CA GLY A 345 8.51 7.10 9.41
C GLY A 345 7.45 7.93 8.66
N LEU A 346 6.29 7.35 8.33
CA LEU A 346 5.16 8.02 7.66
C LEU A 346 4.21 8.61 8.72
N SER A 347 4.53 9.80 9.23
CA SER A 347 3.65 10.51 10.15
C SER A 347 2.55 11.23 9.37
N LEU A 348 1.32 10.74 9.53
CA LEU A 348 0.14 11.27 8.85
C LEU A 348 -0.57 12.32 9.72
N PRO A 349 -1.22 13.33 9.11
CA PRO A 349 -2.03 14.30 9.85
C PRO A 349 -3.08 13.60 10.70
N SER A 350 -3.30 14.10 11.90
CA SER A 350 -4.30 13.55 12.83
C SER A 350 -5.38 14.57 13.12
N ALA A 351 -6.52 14.38 12.53
CA ALA A 351 -7.82 14.75 13.10
C ALA A 351 -8.35 13.55 13.87
N GLY A 352 -9.25 13.70 14.81
CA GLY A 352 -9.82 12.56 15.55
C GLY A 352 -10.28 11.42 14.64
N ILE A 353 -10.47 10.22 15.19
CA ILE A 353 -10.90 9.05 14.39
C ILE A 353 -12.24 9.34 13.71
N SER A 354 -12.26 9.28 12.38
CA SER A 354 -13.44 9.51 11.56
C SER A 354 -14.15 8.19 11.25
N PHE A 355 -15.35 8.02 11.82
CA PHE A 355 -16.21 6.88 11.55
C PHE A 355 -17.41 7.32 10.71
N ARG A 356 -17.56 6.74 9.52
CA ARG A 356 -18.68 7.02 8.62
C ARG A 356 -19.68 5.86 8.61
N LEU A 357 -20.95 6.17 8.41
CA LEU A 357 -22.01 5.15 8.34
C LEU A 357 -21.73 4.09 7.28
N ARG A 358 -21.16 4.48 6.12
CA ARG A 358 -20.80 3.53 5.06
C ARG A 358 -19.83 2.45 5.55
N THR A 359 -18.93 2.74 6.51
CA THR A 359 -18.02 1.75 7.08
C THR A 359 -18.79 0.66 7.83
N ALA A 360 -19.84 1.05 8.56
CA ALA A 360 -20.75 0.09 9.20
C ALA A 360 -21.53 -0.73 8.16
N GLU A 361 -22.07 -0.08 7.14
CA GLU A 361 -22.82 -0.74 6.05
C GLU A 361 -21.96 -1.77 5.33
N VAL A 362 -20.76 -1.37 4.92
CA VAL A 362 -19.82 -2.25 4.21
C VAL A 362 -19.33 -3.38 5.12
N GLY A 363 -18.93 -3.08 6.36
CA GLY A 363 -18.44 -4.09 7.31
C GLY A 363 -19.52 -5.14 7.66
N LEU A 364 -20.74 -4.71 7.98
CA LEU A 364 -21.86 -5.60 8.21
C LEU A 364 -22.27 -6.37 6.94
N GLY A 365 -22.30 -5.69 5.78
CA GLY A 365 -22.65 -6.28 4.50
C GLY A 365 -21.68 -7.37 4.10
N ILE A 366 -20.38 -7.11 4.12
CA ILE A 366 -19.33 -8.08 3.77
C ILE A 366 -19.36 -9.27 4.75
N GLY A 367 -19.40 -9.01 6.06
CA GLY A 367 -19.40 -10.07 7.03
C GLY A 367 -20.62 -10.97 6.90
N LEU A 368 -21.80 -10.41 6.64
CA LEU A 368 -23.02 -11.18 6.41
C LEU A 368 -22.98 -11.96 5.09
N LEU A 369 -22.56 -11.32 3.98
CA LEU A 369 -22.48 -11.94 2.66
C LEU A 369 -21.49 -13.11 2.66
N VAL A 370 -20.29 -12.91 3.26
CA VAL A 370 -19.27 -13.96 3.33
C VAL A 370 -19.74 -15.13 4.18
N THR A 371 -20.35 -14.84 5.33
CA THR A 371 -20.85 -15.90 6.22
C THR A 371 -22.00 -16.69 5.56
N LEU A 372 -22.93 -16.02 4.91
CA LEU A 372 -24.01 -16.67 4.17
C LEU A 372 -23.47 -17.47 2.97
N GLY A 373 -22.56 -16.89 2.19
CA GLY A 373 -21.94 -17.56 1.03
C GLY A 373 -21.17 -18.81 1.45
N ALA A 374 -20.38 -18.72 2.53
CA ALA A 374 -19.62 -19.83 3.07
C ALA A 374 -20.53 -20.94 3.64
N ALA A 375 -21.66 -20.59 4.24
CA ALA A 375 -22.62 -21.55 4.82
C ALA A 375 -23.54 -22.18 3.76
N LEU A 376 -23.75 -21.54 2.63
CA LEU A 376 -24.77 -21.92 1.63
C LEU A 376 -24.51 -23.32 1.03
N LEU A 377 -23.30 -23.57 0.54
CA LEU A 377 -22.95 -24.85 -0.07
C LEU A 377 -23.05 -26.04 0.90
N PRO A 378 -22.51 -25.97 2.13
CA PRO A 378 -22.73 -26.99 3.15
C PRO A 378 -24.20 -27.19 3.51
N ALA A 379 -24.97 -26.11 3.64
CA ALA A 379 -26.40 -26.17 3.96
C ALA A 379 -27.23 -26.84 2.85
N LEU A 380 -26.94 -26.57 1.58
CA LEU A 380 -27.56 -27.22 0.44
C LEU A 380 -27.23 -28.72 0.40
N ARG A 381 -26.01 -29.12 0.71
CA ARG A 381 -25.61 -30.53 0.80
C ARG A 381 -26.38 -31.27 1.90
N ALA A 382 -26.55 -30.65 3.08
CA ALA A 382 -27.33 -31.22 4.19
C ALA A 382 -28.80 -31.53 3.82
N THR A 383 -29.40 -30.70 2.97
CA THR A 383 -30.80 -30.84 2.58
C THR A 383 -31.00 -31.90 1.48
N ASN A 384 -29.96 -32.34 0.80
CA ASN A 384 -30.07 -33.30 -0.31
C ASN A 384 -29.91 -34.77 0.11
N VAL A 385 -29.54 -35.05 1.35
CA VAL A 385 -29.37 -36.44 1.84
C VAL A 385 -30.74 -37.03 2.21
N ALA A 386 -31.01 -38.26 1.77
CA ALA A 386 -32.26 -38.98 2.10
C ALA A 386 -32.27 -39.40 3.60
N PRO A 387 -33.38 -39.22 4.36
CA PRO A 387 -33.44 -39.51 5.79
C PRO A 387 -33.02 -40.93 6.16
N LEU A 388 -33.46 -41.91 5.37
CA LEU A 388 -33.14 -43.30 5.58
C LEU A 388 -31.66 -43.66 5.36
N GLN A 389 -30.97 -42.92 4.47
CA GLN A 389 -29.54 -43.11 4.24
C GLN A 389 -28.69 -42.51 5.38
N ALA A 390 -29.10 -41.37 5.91
CA ALA A 390 -28.41 -40.73 7.02
C ALA A 390 -28.47 -41.51 8.35
N ILE A 391 -29.55 -42.27 8.57
CA ILE A 391 -29.69 -43.15 9.74
C ILE A 391 -28.92 -44.47 9.58
N ARG A 392 -28.75 -44.96 8.37
CA ARG A 392 -28.03 -46.20 8.05
C ARG A 392 -26.51 -46.07 7.87
N GLU A 393 -26.02 -44.88 7.54
CA GLU A 393 -24.60 -44.63 7.23
C GLU A 393 -23.74 -44.35 8.49
N HIS A 394 -23.50 -45.38 9.28
CA HIS A 394 -22.24 -45.54 10.03
C HIS A 394 -21.15 -46.17 9.11
N GLN A 395 -21.39 -46.28 7.82
CA GLN A 395 -20.43 -46.85 6.85
C GLN A 395 -19.66 -45.71 6.17
N GLY A 396 -18.35 -45.76 6.25
CA GLY A 396 -17.34 -44.75 5.89
C GLY A 396 -17.53 -44.05 4.53
N PRO A 397 -16.75 -43.06 4.22
CA PRO A 397 -16.94 -42.16 3.07
C PRO A 397 -16.93 -42.98 1.77
N ARG A 398 -18.04 -42.90 1.02
CA ARG A 398 -18.11 -43.46 -0.33
C ARG A 398 -16.98 -42.87 -1.17
N LYS A 399 -16.16 -43.74 -1.76
CA LYS A 399 -15.19 -43.32 -2.77
C LYS A 399 -15.97 -42.62 -3.88
N ALA A 400 -15.62 -41.35 -4.11
CA ALA A 400 -16.23 -40.60 -5.21
C ALA A 400 -16.07 -41.36 -6.51
N GLY A 401 -17.18 -41.58 -7.24
CA GLY A 401 -17.11 -42.30 -8.50
C GLY A 401 -16.13 -41.60 -9.46
N TRP A 402 -15.48 -42.37 -10.34
CA TRP A 402 -14.46 -41.84 -11.24
C TRP A 402 -14.95 -40.61 -12.06
N ARG A 403 -16.25 -40.58 -12.42
CA ARG A 403 -16.88 -39.44 -13.10
C ARG A 403 -16.83 -38.13 -12.29
N ALA A 404 -17.12 -38.23 -11.00
CA ALA A 404 -17.08 -37.04 -10.11
C ALA A 404 -15.63 -36.55 -9.94
N THR A 405 -14.67 -37.45 -9.91
CA THR A 405 -13.23 -37.15 -9.87
C THR A 405 -12.78 -36.45 -11.16
N VAL A 406 -13.17 -36.98 -12.32
CA VAL A 406 -12.86 -36.39 -13.64
C VAL A 406 -13.50 -35.02 -13.80
N ILE A 407 -14.77 -34.84 -13.41
CA ILE A 407 -15.45 -33.52 -13.48
C ILE A 407 -14.75 -32.50 -12.60
N ARG A 408 -14.34 -32.86 -11.38
CA ARG A 408 -13.59 -31.96 -10.51
C ARG A 408 -12.23 -31.58 -11.09
N ALA A 409 -11.50 -32.54 -11.65
CA ALA A 409 -10.22 -32.30 -12.30
C ALA A 409 -10.39 -31.38 -13.52
N ALA A 410 -11.39 -31.62 -14.36
CA ALA A 410 -11.69 -30.83 -15.55
C ALA A 410 -12.09 -29.37 -15.15
N LEU A 411 -12.95 -29.22 -14.13
CA LEU A 411 -13.34 -27.92 -13.61
C LEU A 411 -12.13 -27.17 -13.01
N GLY A 412 -11.29 -27.86 -12.24
CA GLY A 412 -10.07 -27.27 -11.68
C GLY A 412 -9.10 -26.84 -12.76
N LEU A 413 -8.91 -27.64 -13.80
CA LEU A 413 -8.07 -27.30 -14.95
C LEU A 413 -8.65 -26.10 -15.74
N ALA A 414 -9.96 -26.06 -15.95
CA ALA A 414 -10.64 -24.96 -16.63
C ALA A 414 -10.52 -23.64 -15.83
N LEU A 415 -10.71 -23.71 -14.51
CA LEU A 415 -10.49 -22.54 -13.63
C LEU A 415 -9.03 -22.10 -13.63
N PHE A 416 -8.08 -23.03 -13.59
CA PHE A 416 -6.65 -22.70 -13.64
C PHE A 416 -6.28 -22.01 -14.98
N ALA A 417 -6.69 -22.60 -16.10
CA ALA A 417 -6.47 -22.03 -17.43
C ALA A 417 -7.17 -20.67 -17.61
N GLY A 418 -8.41 -20.54 -17.12
CA GLY A 418 -9.15 -19.28 -17.13
C GLY A 418 -8.47 -18.21 -16.27
N GLY A 419 -8.03 -18.56 -15.07
CA GLY A 419 -7.29 -17.65 -14.19
C GLY A 419 -5.95 -17.21 -14.81
N LEU A 420 -5.24 -18.11 -15.43
CA LEU A 420 -4.00 -17.82 -16.15
C LEU A 420 -4.26 -16.91 -17.36
N ALA A 421 -5.30 -17.18 -18.14
CA ALA A 421 -5.72 -16.31 -19.25
C ALA A 421 -6.06 -14.90 -18.76
N ILE A 422 -6.86 -14.76 -17.69
CA ILE A 422 -7.19 -13.46 -17.10
C ILE A 422 -5.93 -12.73 -16.65
N ALA A 423 -4.99 -13.44 -16.03
CA ALA A 423 -3.75 -12.83 -15.50
C ALA A 423 -2.82 -12.34 -16.62
N LEU A 424 -2.71 -13.06 -17.73
CA LEU A 424 -1.74 -12.79 -18.79
C LEU A 424 -2.27 -11.94 -19.96
N THR A 425 -3.59 -11.86 -20.16
CA THR A 425 -4.20 -11.11 -21.29
C THR A 425 -4.37 -9.61 -21.00
N GLY A 426 -3.60 -9.05 -20.06
CA GLY A 426 -3.73 -7.66 -19.64
C GLY A 426 -3.23 -6.65 -20.66
N THR A 427 -4.14 -5.89 -21.29
CA THR A 427 -3.85 -4.64 -22.03
C THR A 427 -4.21 -3.44 -21.17
N GLY A 428 -3.51 -2.32 -21.31
CA GLY A 428 -3.79 -1.07 -20.57
C GLY A 428 -2.70 -0.67 -19.59
N SER A 429 -3.05 0.21 -18.63
CA SER A 429 -2.12 0.72 -17.62
C SER A 429 -1.57 -0.37 -16.68
N ALA A 430 -0.43 -0.11 -16.05
CA ALA A 430 0.18 -1.04 -15.09
C ALA A 430 -0.78 -1.41 -13.94
N SER A 431 -1.56 -0.44 -13.43
CA SER A 431 -2.58 -0.67 -12.41
C SER A 431 -3.71 -1.59 -12.88
N ALA A 432 -4.17 -1.44 -14.12
CA ALA A 432 -5.18 -2.31 -14.70
C ALA A 432 -4.66 -3.73 -14.94
N ARG A 433 -3.39 -3.88 -15.32
CA ARG A 433 -2.73 -5.19 -15.44
C ARG A 433 -2.58 -5.87 -14.07
N LEU A 434 -2.12 -5.14 -13.06
CA LEU A 434 -2.04 -5.64 -11.68
C LEU A 434 -3.39 -6.10 -11.15
N ALA A 435 -4.46 -5.32 -11.32
CA ALA A 435 -5.80 -5.67 -10.87
C ALA A 435 -6.29 -6.97 -11.54
N ARG A 436 -6.09 -7.12 -12.84
CA ARG A 436 -6.44 -8.36 -13.58
C ARG A 436 -5.60 -9.56 -13.14
N SER A 437 -4.30 -9.37 -12.95
CA SER A 437 -3.41 -10.42 -12.43
C SER A 437 -3.83 -10.86 -11.04
N ALA A 438 -4.28 -9.95 -10.18
CA ALA A 438 -4.80 -10.26 -8.85
C ALA A 438 -6.11 -11.09 -8.93
N VAL A 439 -7.03 -10.73 -9.82
CA VAL A 439 -8.25 -11.52 -10.07
C VAL A 439 -7.89 -12.91 -10.61
N GLY A 440 -7.02 -12.98 -11.61
CA GLY A 440 -6.55 -14.25 -12.17
C GLY A 440 -5.87 -15.13 -11.13
N ALA A 441 -5.02 -14.55 -10.26
CA ALA A 441 -4.40 -15.23 -9.13
C ALA A 441 -5.44 -15.79 -8.15
N GLY A 442 -6.48 -15.04 -7.82
CA GLY A 442 -7.59 -15.52 -6.99
C GLY A 442 -8.30 -16.72 -7.60
N VAL A 443 -8.54 -16.70 -8.90
CA VAL A 443 -9.16 -17.86 -9.62
C VAL A 443 -8.22 -19.07 -9.62
N ILE A 444 -6.91 -18.88 -9.78
CA ILE A 444 -5.90 -19.96 -9.70
C ILE A 444 -5.88 -20.58 -8.29
N VAL A 445 -5.91 -19.75 -7.24
CA VAL A 445 -5.99 -20.25 -5.85
C VAL A 445 -7.24 -21.10 -5.65
N LEU A 446 -8.40 -20.64 -6.13
CA LEU A 446 -9.65 -21.43 -6.07
C LEU A 446 -9.54 -22.76 -6.83
N ALA A 447 -8.91 -22.76 -8.00
CA ALA A 447 -8.68 -23.98 -8.80
C ALA A 447 -7.85 -25.00 -8.02
N ILE A 448 -6.74 -24.55 -7.41
CA ILE A 448 -5.83 -25.42 -6.64
C ILE A 448 -6.55 -25.97 -5.39
N VAL A 449 -7.28 -25.13 -4.66
CA VAL A 449 -8.07 -25.56 -3.49
C VAL A 449 -9.14 -26.59 -3.89
N ALA A 450 -9.79 -26.43 -5.04
CA ALA A 450 -10.80 -27.37 -5.52
C ALA A 450 -10.21 -28.76 -5.87
N VAL A 451 -8.98 -28.80 -6.37
CA VAL A 451 -8.26 -30.03 -6.76
C VAL A 451 -7.47 -30.64 -5.60
N ALA A 452 -7.14 -29.88 -4.57
CA ALA A 452 -6.31 -30.30 -3.44
C ALA A 452 -6.73 -31.65 -2.82
N PRO A 453 -8.03 -31.96 -2.59
CA PRO A 453 -8.42 -33.27 -2.01
C PRO A 453 -8.05 -34.47 -2.86
N MET A 454 -7.84 -34.29 -4.16
CA MET A 454 -7.47 -35.38 -5.09
C MET A 454 -5.98 -35.73 -5.00
N VAL A 455 -5.15 -34.72 -4.82
CA VAL A 455 -3.68 -34.83 -4.82
C VAL A 455 -3.16 -35.15 -3.42
N ILE A 456 -3.90 -34.76 -2.38
CA ILE A 456 -3.41 -34.83 -1.00
C ILE A 456 -3.07 -36.25 -0.56
N ALA A 457 -3.84 -37.26 -0.99
CA ALA A 457 -3.59 -38.65 -0.62
C ALA A 457 -2.25 -39.17 -1.13
N GLN A 458 -1.83 -38.76 -2.33
CA GLN A 458 -0.51 -39.08 -2.87
C GLN A 458 0.57 -38.25 -2.16
N ALA A 459 0.33 -36.97 -1.97
CA ALA A 459 1.25 -36.04 -1.32
C ALA A 459 1.56 -36.48 0.12
N VAL A 460 0.55 -36.94 0.89
CA VAL A 460 0.71 -37.47 2.25
C VAL A 460 1.64 -38.66 2.27
N ARG A 461 1.59 -39.57 1.23
CA ARG A 461 2.48 -40.75 1.17
C ARG A 461 3.94 -40.32 1.07
N VAL A 462 4.23 -39.28 0.31
CA VAL A 462 5.58 -38.78 0.10
C VAL A 462 6.07 -37.99 1.33
N VAL A 463 5.27 -37.02 1.80
CA VAL A 463 5.65 -36.13 2.92
C VAL A 463 5.65 -36.88 4.26
N GLY A 464 4.80 -37.85 4.45
CA GLY A 464 4.73 -38.68 5.67
C GLY A 464 5.78 -39.81 5.75
N TRP A 465 6.46 -40.12 4.65
CA TRP A 465 7.47 -41.20 4.62
C TRP A 465 8.63 -41.04 5.60
N PRO A 466 9.24 -39.86 5.79
CA PRO A 466 10.30 -39.66 6.78
C PRO A 466 9.86 -39.90 8.23
N LEU A 467 8.61 -39.55 8.56
CA LEU A 467 8.04 -39.75 9.89
C LEU A 467 7.73 -41.22 10.15
N GLU A 468 7.31 -41.98 9.12
CA GLU A 468 7.13 -43.42 9.21
C GLU A 468 8.47 -44.13 9.44
N ARG A 469 9.53 -43.71 8.75
CA ARG A 469 10.87 -44.33 8.89
C ARG A 469 11.45 -44.08 10.27
N ASN A 470 11.26 -42.93 10.88
CA ASN A 470 11.80 -42.55 12.19
C ASN A 470 10.87 -42.93 13.34
N GLY A 471 9.54 -42.76 13.18
CA GLY A 471 8.50 -42.97 14.21
C GLY A 471 7.82 -44.32 14.16
N ARG A 472 8.25 -45.24 13.28
CA ARG A 472 7.69 -46.59 13.13
C ARG A 472 6.15 -46.62 13.16
N ILE A 473 5.55 -47.26 14.20
CA ILE A 473 4.09 -47.45 14.28
C ILE A 473 3.30 -46.13 14.35
N LEU A 474 3.75 -45.19 15.17
CA LEU A 474 3.04 -43.91 15.37
C LEU A 474 3.09 -43.05 14.12
N GLY A 475 4.25 -42.95 13.45
CA GLY A 475 4.38 -42.23 12.18
C GLY A 475 3.52 -42.84 11.07
N ARG A 476 3.43 -44.21 11.00
CA ARG A 476 2.56 -44.92 10.06
C ARG A 476 1.08 -44.61 10.35
N LEU A 477 0.65 -44.65 11.61
CA LEU A 477 -0.72 -44.34 12.02
C LEU A 477 -1.07 -42.87 11.66
N ALA A 478 -0.17 -41.94 11.95
CA ALA A 478 -0.35 -40.55 11.60
C ALA A 478 -0.57 -40.34 10.09
N ARG A 479 0.26 -41.00 9.25
CA ARG A 479 0.14 -40.96 7.79
C ARG A 479 -1.16 -41.61 7.29
N GLU A 480 -1.54 -42.76 7.80
CA GLU A 480 -2.76 -43.46 7.42
C GLU A 480 -4.00 -42.63 7.80
N ASN A 481 -4.02 -42.06 9.01
CA ASN A 481 -5.11 -41.18 9.48
C ASN A 481 -5.27 -39.92 8.60
N THR A 482 -4.16 -39.30 8.25
CA THR A 482 -4.15 -38.11 7.38
C THR A 482 -4.65 -38.50 5.96
N THR A 483 -4.33 -39.66 5.46
CA THR A 483 -4.77 -40.15 4.13
C THR A 483 -6.27 -40.50 4.14
N ARG A 484 -6.78 -41.15 5.20
CA ARG A 484 -8.19 -41.52 5.33
C ARG A 484 -9.12 -40.29 5.30
N ASN A 485 -8.67 -39.18 5.84
CA ASN A 485 -9.42 -37.91 5.92
C ASN A 485 -8.90 -36.85 4.92
N ALA A 486 -8.59 -37.26 3.67
CA ALA A 486 -7.94 -36.40 2.65
C ALA A 486 -8.64 -35.04 2.42
N SER A 487 -9.97 -34.98 2.45
CA SER A 487 -10.71 -33.72 2.26
C SER A 487 -10.50 -32.73 3.42
N ARG A 488 -10.43 -33.21 4.65
CA ARG A 488 -10.16 -32.40 5.83
C ARG A 488 -8.71 -31.92 5.85
N THR A 489 -7.78 -32.82 5.60
CA THR A 489 -6.35 -32.51 5.46
C THR A 489 -6.13 -31.47 4.36
N ALA A 490 -6.81 -31.61 3.22
CA ALA A 490 -6.76 -30.65 2.12
C ALA A 490 -7.24 -29.27 2.58
N ALA A 491 -8.37 -29.19 3.27
CA ALA A 491 -8.91 -27.92 3.75
C ALA A 491 -7.96 -27.21 4.74
N THR A 492 -7.40 -27.97 5.69
CA THR A 492 -6.45 -27.42 6.68
C THR A 492 -5.13 -27.01 6.02
N ALA A 493 -4.58 -27.83 5.14
CA ALA A 493 -3.36 -27.55 4.40
C ALA A 493 -3.55 -26.32 3.46
N SER A 494 -4.73 -26.20 2.83
CA SER A 494 -5.04 -25.05 1.95
C SER A 494 -5.08 -23.72 2.70
N SER A 495 -5.53 -23.70 3.95
CA SER A 495 -5.49 -22.47 4.75
C SER A 495 -4.06 -21.97 4.97
N LEU A 496 -3.15 -22.88 5.34
CA LEU A 496 -1.72 -22.55 5.49
C LEU A 496 -1.05 -22.24 4.13
N MET A 497 -1.39 -23.00 3.10
CA MET A 497 -0.93 -22.80 1.73
C MET A 497 -1.21 -21.36 1.26
N ILE A 498 -2.43 -20.87 1.41
CA ILE A 498 -2.81 -19.52 0.97
C ILE A 498 -2.02 -18.47 1.74
N GLY A 499 -1.93 -18.60 3.07
CA GLY A 499 -1.17 -17.65 3.90
C GLY A 499 0.32 -17.58 3.52
N LEU A 500 0.98 -18.74 3.41
CA LEU A 500 2.40 -18.78 3.03
C LEU A 500 2.65 -18.39 1.57
N ALA A 501 1.74 -18.78 0.66
CA ALA A 501 1.84 -18.38 -0.74
C ALA A 501 1.82 -16.87 -0.90
N LEU A 502 0.98 -16.16 -0.15
CA LEU A 502 0.90 -14.72 -0.19
C LEU A 502 2.17 -14.05 0.36
N VAL A 503 2.70 -14.56 1.49
CA VAL A 503 3.96 -14.05 2.05
C VAL A 503 5.10 -14.23 1.05
N LEU A 504 5.19 -15.40 0.44
CA LEU A 504 6.23 -15.68 -0.54
C LEU A 504 6.03 -14.88 -1.84
N PHE A 505 4.80 -14.74 -2.30
CA PHE A 505 4.48 -13.88 -3.45
C PHE A 505 5.02 -12.46 -3.24
N VAL A 506 4.70 -11.83 -2.09
CA VAL A 506 5.19 -10.49 -1.77
C VAL A 506 6.71 -10.47 -1.67
N ALA A 507 7.33 -11.47 -1.04
CA ALA A 507 8.78 -11.56 -0.92
C ALA A 507 9.49 -11.65 -2.28
N VAL A 508 9.00 -12.50 -3.18
CA VAL A 508 9.58 -12.68 -4.54
C VAL A 508 9.37 -11.44 -5.39
N TYR A 509 8.15 -10.88 -5.39
CA TYR A 509 7.82 -9.67 -6.14
C TYR A 509 8.71 -8.49 -5.72
N THR A 510 8.92 -8.34 -4.44
CA THR A 510 9.74 -7.25 -3.90
C THR A 510 11.22 -7.42 -4.17
N ASN A 511 11.74 -8.64 -3.99
CA ASN A 511 13.13 -8.91 -4.33
C ASN A 511 13.35 -8.65 -5.83
N GLY A 512 12.41 -9.05 -6.67
CA GLY A 512 12.43 -8.74 -8.10
C GLY A 512 12.44 -7.24 -8.41
N LEU A 513 11.62 -6.46 -7.72
CA LEU A 513 11.59 -5.00 -7.86
C LEU A 513 12.92 -4.36 -7.41
N ARG A 514 13.48 -4.83 -6.30
CA ARG A 514 14.76 -4.37 -5.78
C ARG A 514 15.91 -4.68 -6.74
N ASP A 515 15.98 -5.91 -7.22
CA ASP A 515 17.01 -6.36 -8.15
C ASP A 515 16.88 -5.63 -9.51
N SER A 516 15.65 -5.45 -9.99
CA SER A 516 15.38 -4.67 -11.20
C SER A 516 15.89 -3.23 -11.07
N THR A 517 15.52 -2.53 -10.00
CA THR A 517 15.97 -1.15 -9.76
C THR A 517 17.49 -1.06 -9.62
N SER A 518 18.11 -2.01 -8.89
CA SER A 518 19.57 -2.05 -8.72
C SER A 518 20.29 -2.27 -10.04
N ASN A 519 19.78 -3.19 -10.86
CA ASN A 519 20.36 -3.50 -12.18
C ASN A 519 20.24 -2.31 -13.14
N VAL A 520 19.08 -1.63 -13.15
CA VAL A 520 18.91 -0.41 -13.96
C VAL A 520 19.93 0.63 -13.56
N ILE A 521 20.09 0.95 -12.28
CA ILE A 521 21.08 1.93 -11.81
C ILE A 521 22.50 1.53 -12.23
N ASP A 522 22.86 0.24 -12.15
CA ASP A 522 24.22 -0.23 -12.54
C ASP A 522 24.51 -0.09 -14.03
N HIS A 523 23.50 -0.27 -14.88
CA HIS A 523 23.68 -0.24 -16.33
C HIS A 523 23.49 1.14 -16.94
N THR A 524 22.64 1.98 -16.33
CA THR A 524 22.32 3.30 -16.88
C THR A 524 23.14 4.43 -16.27
N LEU A 525 23.47 4.37 -14.97
CA LEU A 525 24.16 5.45 -14.28
C LEU A 525 25.68 5.32 -14.46
N LEU A 526 26.28 6.21 -15.28
CA LEU A 526 27.72 6.33 -15.49
C LEU A 526 28.37 7.32 -14.53
N ALA A 527 27.56 8.10 -13.79
CA ALA A 527 28.02 9.06 -12.81
C ALA A 527 28.64 8.37 -11.58
N ASP A 528 29.63 8.98 -10.98
CA ASP A 528 30.29 8.52 -9.77
C ASP A 528 29.53 8.94 -8.50
N PHE A 529 28.92 10.14 -8.54
CA PHE A 529 28.06 10.68 -7.50
C PHE A 529 26.77 11.26 -8.09
N THR A 530 25.72 11.22 -7.28
CA THR A 530 24.45 11.89 -7.55
C THR A 530 24.13 12.82 -6.39
N LEU A 531 23.83 14.08 -6.69
CA LEU A 531 23.37 15.04 -5.74
C LEU A 531 21.87 14.83 -5.54
N GLN A 532 21.46 14.63 -4.31
CA GLN A 532 20.06 14.42 -3.97
C GLN A 532 19.68 15.21 -2.72
N SER A 533 18.43 15.63 -2.66
CA SER A 533 17.88 16.16 -1.42
C SER A 533 17.83 15.04 -0.35
N ASN A 534 18.14 15.41 0.88
CA ASN A 534 18.21 14.44 1.98
C ASN A 534 16.85 13.77 2.29
N ASN A 535 15.74 14.45 2.11
CA ASN A 535 14.38 13.91 2.27
C ASN A 535 13.80 13.33 0.96
N GLY A 536 14.47 13.56 -0.18
CA GLY A 536 14.08 13.08 -1.49
C GLY A 536 12.83 13.74 -2.08
N THR A 537 12.36 14.83 -1.48
CA THR A 537 11.19 15.59 -1.92
C THR A 537 11.53 17.05 -2.21
N ASN A 538 12.50 17.63 -1.48
CA ASN A 538 12.87 19.03 -1.64
C ASN A 538 13.66 19.24 -2.95
N THR A 539 13.44 20.40 -3.55
CA THR A 539 14.19 20.90 -4.71
C THR A 539 15.67 21.07 -4.34
N ILE A 540 16.55 20.76 -5.29
CA ILE A 540 17.98 21.04 -5.15
C ILE A 540 18.22 22.50 -5.56
N PRO A 541 18.82 23.35 -4.69
CA PRO A 541 19.12 24.73 -5.06
C PRO A 541 20.07 24.80 -6.27
N ALA A 542 19.78 25.63 -7.27
CA ALA A 542 20.61 25.75 -8.48
C ALA A 542 22.06 26.15 -8.18
N ALA A 543 22.28 26.96 -7.13
CA ALA A 543 23.61 27.33 -6.67
C ALA A 543 24.51 26.14 -6.23
N THR A 544 23.92 24.99 -5.92
CA THR A 544 24.69 23.76 -5.63
C THR A 544 25.44 23.24 -6.85
N VAL A 545 24.91 23.42 -8.06
CA VAL A 545 25.54 23.01 -9.32
C VAL A 545 26.82 23.79 -9.54
N GLU A 546 26.81 25.11 -9.30
CA GLU A 546 27.99 25.94 -9.39
C GLU A 546 29.05 25.54 -8.36
N ALA A 547 28.62 25.31 -7.10
CA ALA A 547 29.51 24.92 -6.01
C ALA A 547 30.22 23.57 -6.29
N ILE A 548 29.55 22.58 -6.85
CA ILE A 548 30.18 21.29 -7.18
C ILE A 548 31.00 21.32 -8.46
N THR A 549 30.63 22.16 -9.43
CA THR A 549 31.39 22.32 -10.68
C THR A 549 32.77 22.97 -10.41
N ALA A 550 32.89 23.74 -9.33
CA ALA A 550 34.15 24.34 -8.92
C ALA A 550 35.16 23.33 -8.31
N VAL A 551 34.74 22.08 -8.02
CA VAL A 551 35.64 21.04 -7.46
C VAL A 551 36.56 20.51 -8.54
N PRO A 552 37.91 20.56 -8.37
CA PRO A 552 38.88 20.34 -9.47
C PRO A 552 38.83 18.94 -10.11
N GLN A 553 38.41 17.91 -9.38
CA GLN A 553 38.33 16.52 -9.83
C GLN A 553 37.02 16.16 -10.53
N VAL A 554 36.09 17.10 -10.64
CA VAL A 554 34.82 16.92 -11.35
C VAL A 554 35.08 17.12 -12.84
N GLN A 555 34.78 16.09 -13.64
CA GLN A 555 34.90 16.10 -15.07
C GLN A 555 33.67 16.68 -15.76
N ALA A 556 32.48 16.22 -15.32
CA ALA A 556 31.23 16.65 -15.90
C ALA A 556 30.13 16.67 -14.82
N VAL A 557 29.25 17.64 -14.94
CA VAL A 557 28.02 17.77 -14.14
C VAL A 557 26.86 17.85 -15.10
N ALA A 558 25.85 17.03 -14.90
CA ALA A 558 24.62 17.09 -15.66
C ALA A 558 23.40 17.12 -14.73
N SER A 559 22.58 18.12 -14.92
CA SER A 559 21.37 18.36 -14.14
C SER A 559 20.14 17.82 -14.86
N VAL A 560 19.17 17.35 -14.08
CA VAL A 560 17.84 16.98 -14.54
C VAL A 560 16.84 17.93 -13.89
N THR A 561 16.13 18.67 -14.72
CA THR A 561 14.98 19.47 -14.29
C THR A 561 13.71 18.68 -14.54
N SER A 562 12.78 18.71 -13.62
CA SER A 562 11.53 17.95 -13.70
C SER A 562 10.30 18.82 -13.58
N ALA A 563 9.26 18.47 -14.33
CA ALA A 563 7.92 19.00 -14.22
C ALA A 563 6.91 17.91 -14.63
N ALA A 564 5.62 18.15 -14.44
CA ALA A 564 4.63 17.22 -14.97
C ALA A 564 4.11 17.67 -16.33
N GLY A 565 3.91 16.70 -17.21
CA GLY A 565 3.40 16.93 -18.55
C GLY A 565 2.53 15.77 -19.04
N ARG A 566 1.96 15.94 -20.23
CA ARG A 566 1.19 14.92 -20.94
C ARG A 566 1.61 14.88 -22.40
N LEU A 567 1.84 13.67 -22.91
CA LEU A 567 2.07 13.43 -24.33
C LEU A 567 0.86 12.74 -24.97
N GLY A 568 0.19 13.42 -25.88
CA GLY A 568 -0.96 12.88 -26.59
C GLY A 568 -2.07 12.41 -25.65
N THR A 569 -2.37 11.12 -25.69
CA THR A 569 -3.36 10.45 -24.85
C THR A 569 -2.77 9.81 -23.58
N SER A 570 -1.49 10.01 -23.30
CA SER A 570 -0.88 9.52 -22.05
C SER A 570 -1.63 10.07 -20.83
N GLY A 571 -1.55 9.38 -19.72
CA GLY A 571 -1.84 9.98 -18.42
C GLY A 571 -0.87 11.11 -18.11
N LEU A 572 -0.96 11.66 -16.92
CA LEU A 572 0.04 12.56 -16.39
C LEU A 572 1.34 11.80 -16.17
N VAL A 573 2.44 12.29 -16.74
CA VAL A 573 3.78 11.70 -16.64
C VAL A 573 4.81 12.77 -16.32
N THR A 574 5.97 12.37 -15.84
CA THR A 574 7.08 13.31 -15.60
C THR A 574 7.65 13.77 -16.93
N ALA A 575 7.85 15.07 -17.07
CA ALA A 575 8.64 15.70 -18.13
C ALA A 575 10.00 16.05 -17.55
N GLU A 576 11.07 15.71 -18.24
CA GLU A 576 12.43 15.93 -17.77
C GLU A 576 13.24 16.72 -18.78
N GLY A 577 13.92 17.75 -18.30
CA GLY A 577 14.82 18.59 -19.07
C GLY A 577 16.27 18.21 -18.82
N VAL A 578 17.01 17.85 -19.88
CA VAL A 578 18.43 17.51 -19.81
C VAL A 578 19.23 18.30 -20.84
N ASP A 579 20.52 18.50 -20.59
CA ASP A 579 21.43 18.99 -21.61
C ASP A 579 21.96 17.83 -22.47
N PRO A 580 21.54 17.71 -23.74
CA PRO A 580 21.93 16.60 -24.59
C PRO A 580 23.46 16.47 -24.78
N THR A 581 24.23 17.56 -24.61
CA THR A 581 25.66 17.57 -24.84
C THR A 581 26.48 16.96 -23.70
N THR A 582 26.00 17.11 -22.47
CA THR A 582 26.70 16.62 -21.28
C THR A 582 26.08 15.35 -20.72
N PHE A 583 24.78 15.16 -20.91
CA PHE A 583 24.02 14.09 -20.25
C PHE A 583 24.48 12.69 -20.63
N GLY A 584 24.87 12.47 -21.87
CA GLY A 584 25.43 11.17 -22.34
C GLY A 584 26.72 10.74 -21.66
N GLN A 585 27.43 11.66 -20.97
CA GLN A 585 28.66 11.34 -20.23
C GLN A 585 28.37 10.72 -18.85
N VAL A 586 27.22 11.03 -18.28
CA VAL A 586 26.81 10.62 -16.91
C VAL A 586 25.71 9.58 -16.91
N TYR A 587 25.02 9.44 -18.04
CA TYR A 587 23.87 8.56 -18.16
C TYR A 587 23.84 7.82 -19.49
N ARG A 588 23.54 6.51 -19.46
CA ARG A 588 23.37 5.64 -20.63
C ARG A 588 21.92 5.24 -20.77
N PHE A 589 21.27 5.67 -21.83
CA PHE A 589 19.93 5.22 -22.16
C PHE A 589 19.93 3.75 -22.62
N ASP A 590 19.00 2.96 -22.11
CA ASP A 590 18.68 1.62 -22.63
C ASP A 590 17.64 1.76 -23.75
N TRP A 591 18.09 1.73 -24.99
CA TRP A 591 17.27 2.02 -26.15
C TRP A 591 16.40 0.85 -26.55
N VAL A 592 15.07 1.06 -26.60
CA VAL A 592 14.10 0.15 -27.21
C VAL A 592 14.02 0.42 -28.72
N HIS A 593 13.88 1.69 -29.09
CA HIS A 593 13.92 2.18 -30.47
C HIS A 593 14.66 3.52 -30.50
N GLY A 594 15.83 3.52 -31.07
CA GLY A 594 16.70 4.70 -31.14
C GLY A 594 18.18 4.33 -30.98
N SER A 595 19.00 5.33 -30.73
CA SER A 595 20.44 5.15 -30.52
C SER A 595 21.01 6.34 -29.75
N PRO A 596 22.26 6.30 -29.27
CA PRO A 596 22.92 7.45 -28.64
C PRO A 596 22.91 8.72 -29.51
N ALA A 597 22.84 8.57 -30.82
CA ALA A 597 22.70 9.71 -31.72
C ALA A 597 21.36 10.44 -31.59
N ALA A 598 20.30 9.76 -31.12
CA ALA A 598 19.00 10.39 -30.86
C ALA A 598 19.08 11.37 -29.68
N LEU A 599 19.93 11.09 -28.67
CA LEU A 599 20.19 12.04 -27.59
C LEU A 599 21.10 13.19 -28.09
N ALA A 600 22.22 12.84 -28.72
CA ALA A 600 23.21 13.85 -29.18
C ALA A 600 22.61 14.86 -30.16
N ASN A 601 21.63 14.43 -30.96
CA ASN A 601 20.92 15.27 -31.93
C ASN A 601 19.55 15.73 -31.48
N LEU A 602 19.24 15.61 -30.16
CA LEU A 602 17.97 16.01 -29.62
C LEU A 602 17.77 17.52 -29.74
N GLY A 603 17.01 17.93 -30.75
CA GLY A 603 16.78 19.33 -31.06
C GLY A 603 15.47 19.91 -30.52
N PRO A 604 15.25 21.22 -30.71
CA PRO A 604 13.97 21.83 -30.39
C PRO A 604 12.80 21.13 -31.12
N GLY A 605 11.73 20.82 -30.42
CA GLY A 605 10.58 20.11 -30.98
C GLY A 605 10.75 18.59 -31.06
N GLN A 606 11.79 18.01 -30.49
CA GLN A 606 12.00 16.57 -30.37
C GLN A 606 11.91 16.12 -28.90
N VAL A 607 11.52 14.85 -28.70
CA VAL A 607 11.35 14.26 -27.38
C VAL A 607 11.78 12.80 -27.39
N LEU A 608 12.48 12.38 -26.33
CA LEU A 608 12.70 10.96 -26.02
C LEU A 608 11.58 10.51 -25.08
N VAL A 609 11.03 9.33 -25.30
CA VAL A 609 9.87 8.85 -24.54
C VAL A 609 10.21 7.53 -23.86
N GLU A 610 9.86 7.43 -22.57
CA GLU A 610 10.01 6.18 -21.83
C GLU A 610 8.97 5.15 -22.34
N GLN A 611 9.37 3.88 -22.38
CA GLN A 611 8.64 2.79 -23.01
C GLN A 611 7.21 2.62 -22.51
N ASN A 612 6.93 2.76 -21.21
CA ASN A 612 5.58 2.61 -20.67
C ASN A 612 4.69 3.79 -21.07
N THR A 613 5.26 4.98 -21.10
CA THR A 613 4.59 6.18 -21.61
C THR A 613 4.30 6.04 -23.10
N ALA A 614 5.26 5.57 -23.89
CA ALA A 614 5.07 5.31 -25.32
C ALA A 614 3.98 4.27 -25.58
N ARG A 615 3.96 3.15 -24.84
CA ARG A 615 2.93 2.12 -24.95
C ARG A 615 1.54 2.63 -24.57
N SER A 616 1.43 3.37 -23.45
CA SER A 616 0.14 3.88 -22.95
C SER A 616 -0.50 4.89 -23.89
N ALA A 617 0.31 5.68 -24.58
CA ALA A 617 -0.12 6.69 -25.53
C ALA A 617 -0.05 6.22 -27.01
N HIS A 618 0.34 4.95 -27.25
CA HIS A 618 0.48 4.36 -28.59
C HIS A 618 1.43 5.18 -29.50
N LEU A 619 2.60 5.57 -28.95
CA LEU A 619 3.58 6.40 -29.66
C LEU A 619 4.66 5.55 -30.35
N ALA A 620 5.06 6.02 -31.53
CA ALA A 620 6.16 5.44 -32.31
C ALA A 620 7.22 6.50 -32.66
N VAL A 621 8.46 6.07 -32.90
CA VAL A 621 9.53 6.97 -33.35
C VAL A 621 9.15 7.64 -34.68
N GLY A 622 9.41 8.94 -34.80
CA GLY A 622 9.03 9.78 -35.92
C GLY A 622 7.61 10.35 -35.84
N GLN A 623 6.78 9.90 -34.91
CA GLN A 623 5.41 10.39 -34.75
C GLN A 623 5.39 11.80 -34.13
N ARG A 624 4.54 12.66 -34.67
CA ARG A 624 4.21 13.96 -34.08
C ARG A 624 3.12 13.81 -33.03
N VAL A 625 3.33 14.40 -31.87
CA VAL A 625 2.42 14.30 -30.72
C VAL A 625 2.29 15.66 -30.03
N THR A 626 1.12 15.92 -29.46
CA THR A 626 0.90 17.14 -28.67
C THR A 626 1.45 16.95 -27.26
N LEU A 627 2.39 17.79 -26.89
CA LEU A 627 2.84 17.98 -25.50
C LEU A 627 1.91 19.01 -24.84
N THR A 628 1.38 18.68 -23.68
CA THR A 628 0.61 19.59 -22.84
C THR A 628 1.35 19.78 -21.51
N THR A 629 1.65 21.00 -21.15
CA THR A 629 2.30 21.34 -19.85
C THR A 629 1.28 21.42 -18.72
N GLU A 630 1.76 21.63 -17.50
CA GLU A 630 0.93 21.81 -16.29
C GLU A 630 -0.04 22.99 -16.41
N THR A 631 0.36 24.07 -17.07
CA THR A 631 -0.47 25.26 -17.30
C THR A 631 -1.44 25.10 -18.46
N GLY A 632 -1.38 23.98 -19.21
CA GLY A 632 -2.21 23.73 -20.38
C GLY A 632 -1.65 24.27 -21.69
N LEU A 633 -0.41 24.80 -21.69
CA LEU A 633 0.27 25.16 -22.92
C LEU A 633 0.47 23.90 -23.78
N ARG A 634 0.10 24.01 -25.06
CA ARG A 634 0.23 22.92 -26.03
C ARG A 634 1.33 23.19 -27.02
N SER A 635 2.22 22.24 -27.20
CA SER A 635 3.28 22.27 -28.19
C SER A 635 3.28 20.97 -28.98
N THR A 636 3.67 21.00 -30.24
CA THR A 636 3.81 19.79 -31.04
C THR A 636 5.26 19.37 -31.03
N VAL A 637 5.53 18.13 -30.63
CA VAL A 637 6.86 17.54 -30.57
C VAL A 637 6.90 16.24 -31.39
N THR A 638 8.09 15.85 -31.83
CA THR A 638 8.33 14.61 -32.59
C THR A 638 9.09 13.63 -31.70
N VAL A 639 8.63 12.40 -31.65
CA VAL A 639 9.33 11.32 -30.92
C VAL A 639 10.62 10.96 -31.63
N ALA A 640 11.78 11.27 -31.03
CA ALA A 640 13.11 11.00 -31.58
C ALA A 640 13.63 9.61 -31.20
N GLY A 641 13.18 9.06 -30.08
CA GLY A 641 13.59 7.74 -29.62
C GLY A 641 12.71 7.25 -28.47
N ILE A 642 12.71 5.94 -28.25
CA ILE A 642 12.03 5.28 -27.14
C ILE A 642 13.08 4.51 -26.34
N TYR A 643 13.14 4.78 -25.04
CA TYR A 643 14.08 4.16 -24.09
C TYR A 643 13.33 3.45 -22.96
N GLN A 644 14.03 2.54 -22.29
CA GLN A 644 13.52 1.87 -21.09
C GLN A 644 14.27 2.41 -19.88
N ASP A 645 13.53 2.98 -18.92
CA ASP A 645 14.03 3.32 -17.60
C ASP A 645 12.90 3.28 -16.58
N GLN A 646 13.16 2.67 -15.44
CA GLN A 646 12.16 2.47 -14.40
C GLN A 646 12.55 3.13 -13.07
N ALA A 647 13.78 3.65 -13.00
CA ALA A 647 14.35 4.09 -11.74
C ALA A 647 14.62 5.58 -11.67
N LEU A 648 15.13 6.17 -12.75
CA LEU A 648 15.70 7.52 -12.75
C LEU A 648 14.98 8.48 -13.69
N LEU A 649 14.79 8.12 -14.96
CA LEU A 649 14.17 8.98 -15.96
C LEU A 649 12.83 8.39 -16.43
N GLN A 650 11.74 8.91 -15.91
CA GLN A 650 10.39 8.44 -16.23
C GLN A 650 9.67 9.43 -17.16
N GLY A 651 8.72 8.92 -17.94
CA GLY A 651 7.87 9.77 -18.77
C GLY A 651 8.55 10.18 -20.07
N PHE A 652 9.05 11.39 -20.20
CA PHE A 652 9.70 11.86 -21.42
C PHE A 652 10.77 12.93 -21.16
N VAL A 653 11.76 12.97 -22.03
CA VAL A 653 12.94 13.84 -21.94
C VAL A 653 12.96 14.85 -23.06
N LEU A 654 13.23 16.11 -22.73
CA LEU A 654 13.37 17.25 -23.63
C LEU A 654 14.74 17.91 -23.45
N PRO A 655 15.26 18.65 -24.45
CA PRO A 655 16.38 19.54 -24.21
C PRO A 655 16.02 20.59 -23.16
N VAL A 656 16.91 20.81 -22.18
CA VAL A 656 16.68 21.78 -21.09
C VAL A 656 16.36 23.18 -21.62
N SER A 657 16.99 23.59 -22.71
CA SER A 657 16.73 24.88 -23.35
C SER A 657 15.30 25.06 -23.89
N VAL A 658 14.61 23.96 -24.21
CA VAL A 658 13.21 23.95 -24.60
C VAL A 658 12.36 23.84 -23.35
N PHE A 659 12.76 22.96 -22.44
CA PHE A 659 12.07 22.70 -21.17
C PHE A 659 11.85 24.00 -20.39
N ASP A 660 12.89 24.81 -20.14
CA ASP A 660 12.83 26.07 -19.40
C ASP A 660 11.96 27.15 -20.07
N ARG A 661 11.69 27.02 -21.37
CA ARG A 661 10.78 27.94 -22.09
C ARG A 661 9.32 27.59 -21.98
N ILE A 662 9.01 26.29 -21.86
CA ILE A 662 7.61 25.82 -21.91
C ILE A 662 7.08 25.44 -20.53
N PHE A 663 7.96 25.07 -19.58
CA PHE A 663 7.60 24.82 -18.20
C PHE A 663 7.94 26.02 -17.32
N HIS A 664 6.97 26.56 -16.61
CA HIS A 664 7.11 27.81 -15.90
C HIS A 664 7.95 27.74 -14.63
N GLN A 665 8.10 26.56 -14.06
CA GLN A 665 8.87 26.31 -12.83
C GLN A 665 9.54 24.94 -12.86
N PRO A 666 10.65 24.83 -13.62
CA PRO A 666 11.44 23.61 -13.58
C PRO A 666 12.06 23.43 -12.19
N ARG A 667 11.89 22.25 -11.61
CA ARG A 667 12.56 21.88 -10.36
C ARG A 667 13.81 21.05 -10.67
N LEU A 668 14.92 21.43 -10.07
CA LEU A 668 16.14 20.63 -10.15
C LEU A 668 15.94 19.38 -9.28
N ALA A 669 15.77 18.23 -9.95
CA ALA A 669 15.42 16.98 -9.31
C ALA A 669 16.66 16.17 -8.91
N ASP A 670 17.58 15.96 -9.85
CA ASP A 670 18.81 15.23 -9.66
C ASP A 670 19.97 15.94 -10.37
N VAL A 671 21.19 15.79 -9.83
CA VAL A 671 22.42 16.25 -10.47
C VAL A 671 23.42 15.11 -10.46
N PHE A 672 23.87 14.72 -11.63
CA PHE A 672 24.83 13.65 -11.84
C PHE A 672 26.23 14.19 -11.99
N ILE A 673 27.18 13.61 -11.27
CA ILE A 673 28.56 14.07 -11.19
C ILE A 673 29.48 12.96 -11.67
N LYS A 674 30.28 13.24 -12.72
CA LYS A 674 31.33 12.39 -13.23
C LYS A 674 32.68 12.89 -12.79
N LEU A 675 33.53 12.00 -12.29
CA LEU A 675 34.88 12.33 -11.87
C LEU A 675 35.88 12.12 -12.98
N MET A 676 37.01 12.83 -12.89
CA MET A 676 38.16 12.58 -13.75
C MET A 676 38.70 11.16 -13.51
N PRO A 677 39.16 10.47 -14.56
CA PRO A 677 39.77 9.14 -14.43
C PRO A 677 40.93 9.13 -13.44
N GLY A 678 40.92 8.18 -12.51
CA GLY A 678 41.98 8.05 -11.49
C GLY A 678 41.74 8.86 -10.22
N SER A 679 40.68 9.66 -10.10
CA SER A 679 40.34 10.40 -8.88
C SER A 679 39.98 9.44 -7.73
N ASN A 680 40.49 9.76 -6.53
CA ASN A 680 40.10 9.04 -5.31
C ASN A 680 38.68 9.46 -4.87
N ARG A 681 37.72 8.55 -5.01
CA ARG A 681 36.31 8.81 -4.64
C ARG A 681 36.13 9.29 -3.19
N GLY A 682 37.00 8.82 -2.25
CA GLY A 682 36.90 9.18 -0.85
C GLY A 682 37.34 10.64 -0.58
N ASP A 683 38.37 11.10 -1.31
CA ASP A 683 38.87 12.46 -1.21
C ASP A 683 37.86 13.43 -1.82
N VAL A 684 37.37 13.11 -3.01
CA VAL A 684 36.38 13.93 -3.72
C VAL A 684 35.06 13.99 -2.94
N ALA A 685 34.64 12.89 -2.28
CA ALA A 685 33.45 12.93 -1.42
C ALA A 685 33.57 13.94 -0.29
N ARG A 686 34.79 14.10 0.29
CA ARG A 686 35.03 15.11 1.33
C ARG A 686 35.03 16.52 0.75
N GLU A 687 35.62 16.73 -0.40
CA GLU A 687 35.59 18.03 -1.09
C GLU A 687 34.17 18.44 -1.49
N LEU A 688 33.37 17.52 -2.08
CA LEU A 688 31.97 17.74 -2.39
C LEU A 688 31.16 18.07 -1.12
N ALA A 689 31.39 17.34 -0.01
CA ALA A 689 30.75 17.64 1.25
C ALA A 689 31.13 19.03 1.79
N GLY A 690 32.38 19.47 1.59
CA GLY A 690 32.82 20.81 1.89
C GLY A 690 32.14 21.88 1.05
N ALA A 691 32.07 21.67 -0.27
CA ALA A 691 31.39 22.58 -1.20
C ALA A 691 29.87 22.69 -0.91
N LEU A 692 29.27 21.62 -0.41
CA LEU A 692 27.85 21.57 -0.05
C LEU A 692 27.56 22.02 1.40
N GLN A 693 28.55 22.41 2.18
CA GLN A 693 28.32 22.89 3.55
C GLN A 693 27.30 24.05 3.66
N PRO A 694 27.24 24.99 2.71
CA PRO A 694 26.20 26.02 2.69
C PRO A 694 24.77 25.47 2.40
N PHE A 695 24.64 24.21 1.94
CA PHE A 695 23.40 23.58 1.53
C PHE A 695 23.17 22.27 2.29
N PRO A 696 23.04 22.27 3.62
CA PRO A 696 22.97 21.04 4.42
C PRO A 696 21.75 20.15 4.14
N GLY A 697 20.75 20.64 3.37
CA GLY A 697 19.61 19.87 2.89
C GLY A 697 19.93 18.93 1.70
N VAL A 698 21.11 19.02 1.12
CA VAL A 698 21.53 18.31 -0.10
C VAL A 698 22.80 17.51 0.19
N ALA A 699 22.93 16.34 -0.38
CA ALA A 699 24.13 15.50 -0.24
C ALA A 699 24.54 14.86 -1.55
N ALA A 700 25.85 14.84 -1.81
CA ALA A 700 26.44 14.05 -2.87
C ALA A 700 26.54 12.59 -2.39
N ARG A 701 25.81 11.69 -3.04
CA ARG A 701 25.76 10.26 -2.74
C ARG A 701 26.43 9.45 -3.82
N SER A 702 27.27 8.50 -3.41
CA SER A 702 27.80 7.54 -4.38
C SER A 702 26.69 6.66 -4.94
N THR A 703 26.91 6.05 -6.10
CA THR A 703 25.95 5.13 -6.73
C THR A 703 25.49 4.03 -5.77
N GLN A 704 26.39 3.50 -4.91
CA GLN A 704 26.02 2.52 -3.90
C GLN A 704 25.12 3.10 -2.81
N GLN A 705 25.36 4.33 -2.38
CA GLN A 705 24.50 5.01 -1.41
C GLN A 705 23.13 5.33 -1.99
N VAL A 706 23.03 5.70 -3.27
CA VAL A 706 21.76 5.87 -3.98
C VAL A 706 20.96 4.57 -3.97
N LYS A 707 21.59 3.44 -4.33
CA LYS A 707 20.95 2.12 -4.25
C LYS A 707 20.43 1.80 -2.84
N ASN A 708 21.23 2.09 -1.82
CA ASN A 708 20.85 1.84 -0.43
C ASN A 708 19.65 2.70 0.00
N VAL A 709 19.56 3.95 -0.45
CA VAL A 709 18.43 4.84 -0.18
C VAL A 709 17.16 4.31 -0.84
N VAL A 710 17.24 3.95 -2.12
CA VAL A 710 16.11 3.38 -2.86
C VAL A 710 15.67 2.05 -2.22
N ALA A 711 16.62 1.15 -1.93
CA ALA A 711 16.34 -0.10 -1.25
C ALA A 711 15.72 0.13 0.14
N GLY A 712 16.18 1.15 0.88
CA GLY A 712 15.63 1.53 2.18
C GLY A 712 14.16 1.93 2.10
N ARG A 713 13.79 2.75 1.11
CA ARG A 713 12.38 3.14 0.87
C ARG A 713 11.50 1.93 0.55
N VAL A 714 11.98 1.06 -0.33
CA VAL A 714 11.30 -0.20 -0.66
C VAL A 714 11.13 -1.06 0.60
N ASN A 715 12.18 -1.23 1.41
CA ASN A 715 12.12 -2.02 2.64
C ASN A 715 11.14 -1.46 3.68
N SER A 716 10.98 -0.15 3.78
CA SER A 716 10.02 0.48 4.69
C SER A 716 8.58 0.12 4.30
N VAL A 717 8.22 0.25 3.02
CA VAL A 717 6.89 -0.14 2.52
C VAL A 717 6.65 -1.64 2.74
N LEU A 718 7.69 -2.46 2.55
CA LEU A 718 7.62 -3.89 2.80
C LEU A 718 7.39 -4.25 4.26
N GLY A 719 8.02 -3.52 5.17
CA GLY A 719 7.77 -3.69 6.60
C GLY A 719 6.28 -3.63 6.92
N LEU A 720 5.56 -2.68 6.31
CA LEU A 720 4.11 -2.58 6.40
C LEU A 720 3.41 -3.84 5.87
N PHE A 721 3.77 -4.29 4.67
CA PHE A 721 3.18 -5.48 4.07
C PHE A 721 3.47 -6.75 4.88
N TYR A 722 4.70 -6.93 5.38
CA TYR A 722 5.02 -8.08 6.24
C TYR A 722 4.24 -8.07 7.56
N ALA A 723 3.99 -6.90 8.16
CA ALA A 723 3.17 -6.82 9.36
C ALA A 723 1.70 -7.18 9.09
N LEU A 724 1.14 -6.74 7.96
CA LEU A 724 -0.21 -7.14 7.52
C LEU A 724 -0.27 -8.65 7.20
N LEU A 725 0.76 -9.19 6.56
CA LEU A 725 0.88 -10.61 6.27
C LEU A 725 0.99 -11.46 7.55
N ALA A 726 1.62 -10.97 8.59
CA ALA A 726 1.66 -11.66 9.88
C ALA A 726 0.25 -11.86 10.45
N LEU A 727 -0.66 -10.90 10.29
CA LEU A 727 -2.08 -11.06 10.65
C LEU A 727 -2.76 -12.16 9.82
N VAL A 728 -2.49 -12.20 8.51
CA VAL A 728 -3.03 -13.22 7.59
C VAL A 728 -2.53 -14.62 7.96
N VAL A 729 -1.25 -14.76 8.27
CA VAL A 729 -0.66 -16.03 8.78
C VAL A 729 -1.28 -16.41 10.12
N GLY A 730 -1.49 -15.44 11.02
CA GLY A 730 -2.19 -15.65 12.29
C GLY A 730 -3.60 -16.22 12.08
N MET A 731 -4.36 -15.70 11.12
CA MET A 731 -5.68 -16.26 10.75
C MET A 731 -5.58 -17.68 10.19
N SER A 732 -4.56 -17.97 9.38
CA SER A 732 -4.33 -19.33 8.87
C SER A 732 -4.03 -20.31 10.03
N LEU A 733 -3.22 -19.91 11.01
CA LEU A 733 -2.94 -20.71 12.21
C LEU A 733 -4.19 -20.97 13.03
N LEU A 734 -5.03 -19.97 13.24
CA LEU A 734 -6.33 -20.17 13.92
C LEU A 734 -7.22 -21.16 13.17
N GLY A 735 -7.21 -21.13 11.83
CA GLY A 735 -7.90 -22.11 10.99
C GLY A 735 -7.40 -23.55 11.25
N ILE A 736 -6.09 -23.75 11.35
CA ILE A 736 -5.47 -25.05 11.66
C ILE A 736 -5.87 -25.53 13.07
N VAL A 737 -5.70 -24.65 14.07
CA VAL A 737 -6.06 -24.97 15.46
C VAL A 737 -7.53 -25.37 15.59
N ASN A 738 -8.42 -24.64 14.91
CA ASN A 738 -9.85 -24.92 14.89
C ASN A 738 -10.14 -26.30 14.29
N THR A 739 -9.58 -26.58 13.12
CA THR A 739 -9.80 -27.86 12.42
C THR A 739 -9.23 -29.05 13.20
N LEU A 740 -8.02 -28.90 13.79
CA LEU A 740 -7.42 -29.94 14.63
C LEU A 740 -8.20 -30.20 15.92
N SER A 741 -8.64 -29.13 16.59
CA SER A 741 -9.43 -29.24 17.82
C SER A 741 -10.74 -30.00 17.58
N LEU A 742 -11.37 -29.73 16.44
CA LEU A 742 -12.63 -30.38 16.07
C LEU A 742 -12.41 -31.83 15.64
N SER A 743 -11.34 -32.10 14.89
CA SER A 743 -10.91 -33.45 14.52
C SER A 743 -10.67 -34.36 15.72
N LEU A 744 -10.17 -33.81 16.82
CA LEU A 744 -9.98 -34.56 18.05
C LEU A 744 -11.30 -34.93 18.73
N HIS A 745 -12.27 -34.03 18.75
CA HIS A 745 -13.59 -34.32 19.32
C HIS A 745 -14.30 -35.46 18.58
N GLU A 746 -14.23 -35.51 17.25
CA GLU A 746 -14.82 -36.58 16.44
C GLU A 746 -14.15 -37.96 16.68
N ARG A 747 -12.87 -37.96 17.07
CA ARG A 747 -12.09 -39.18 17.26
C ARG A 747 -11.87 -39.50 18.75
N THR A 748 -12.64 -38.86 19.65
CA THR A 748 -12.51 -39.10 21.10
C THR A 748 -12.62 -40.57 21.43
N ARG A 749 -13.61 -41.29 20.84
CA ARG A 749 -13.82 -42.73 21.01
C ARG A 749 -12.66 -43.55 20.44
N GLU A 750 -12.15 -43.27 19.25
CA GLU A 750 -10.99 -43.95 18.67
C GLU A 750 -9.74 -43.80 19.55
N LEU A 751 -9.46 -42.60 20.03
CA LEU A 751 -8.35 -42.29 20.93
C LEU A 751 -8.54 -42.95 22.29
N GLY A 752 -9.79 -42.95 22.81
CA GLY A 752 -10.17 -43.70 24.03
C GLY A 752 -9.89 -45.18 23.91
N MET A 753 -10.31 -45.83 22.82
CA MET A 753 -10.01 -47.24 22.54
C MET A 753 -8.49 -47.54 22.42
N LEU A 754 -7.75 -46.71 21.71
CA LEU A 754 -6.30 -46.86 21.58
C LEU A 754 -5.60 -46.73 22.97
N ARG A 755 -6.06 -45.84 23.83
CA ARG A 755 -5.58 -45.70 25.20
C ARG A 755 -5.97 -46.89 26.09
N ALA A 756 -7.16 -47.41 25.94
CA ALA A 756 -7.59 -48.64 26.59
C ALA A 756 -6.77 -49.88 26.15
N LEU A 757 -6.32 -49.90 24.91
CA LEU A 757 -5.39 -50.93 24.38
C LEU A 757 -3.91 -50.72 24.77
N GLY A 758 -3.61 -49.67 25.61
CA GLY A 758 -2.28 -49.44 26.16
C GLY A 758 -1.48 -48.30 25.53
N MET A 759 -2.06 -47.44 24.69
CA MET A 759 -1.39 -46.25 24.21
C MET A 759 -1.17 -45.23 25.34
N THR A 760 0.08 -44.83 25.53
CA THR A 760 0.41 -43.83 26.57
C THR A 760 -0.01 -42.41 26.19
N PRO A 761 -0.20 -41.53 27.19
CA PRO A 761 -0.48 -40.12 26.93
C PRO A 761 0.57 -39.41 26.06
N GLU A 762 1.83 -39.77 26.18
CA GLU A 762 2.94 -39.25 25.37
C GLU A 762 2.83 -39.72 23.90
N GLN A 763 2.51 -40.99 23.69
CA GLN A 763 2.29 -41.54 22.35
C GLN A 763 1.10 -40.87 21.66
N THR A 764 0.04 -40.52 22.41
CA THR A 764 -1.10 -39.75 21.90
C THR A 764 -0.66 -38.35 21.47
N LYS A 765 0.18 -37.66 22.25
CA LYS A 765 0.74 -36.34 21.87
C LYS A 765 1.57 -36.42 20.58
N ILE A 766 2.44 -37.43 20.48
CA ILE A 766 3.29 -37.68 19.30
C ILE A 766 2.43 -37.89 18.06
N LEU A 767 1.41 -38.75 18.17
CA LEU A 767 0.48 -39.03 17.05
C LEU A 767 -0.16 -37.74 16.52
N ILE A 768 -0.72 -36.89 17.39
CA ILE A 768 -1.38 -35.65 17.01
C ILE A 768 -0.36 -34.67 16.44
N ARG A 769 0.81 -34.55 17.02
CA ARG A 769 1.89 -33.71 16.53
C ARG A 769 2.32 -34.15 15.13
N ASP A 770 2.51 -35.44 14.89
CA ASP A 770 2.95 -35.97 13.61
C ASP A 770 1.88 -35.80 12.51
N GLU A 771 0.59 -35.96 12.83
CA GLU A 771 -0.52 -35.59 11.93
C GLU A 771 -0.48 -34.10 11.57
N SER A 772 -0.21 -33.24 12.56
CA SER A 772 -0.12 -31.78 12.35
C SER A 772 1.09 -31.41 11.51
N ILE A 773 2.25 -32.04 11.73
CA ILE A 773 3.48 -31.82 10.95
C ILE A 773 3.25 -32.21 9.48
N ILE A 774 2.63 -33.37 9.21
CA ILE A 774 2.32 -33.81 7.84
C ILE A 774 1.40 -32.77 7.16
N THR A 775 0.34 -32.34 7.83
CA THR A 775 -0.61 -31.36 7.29
C THR A 775 0.05 -30.00 7.04
N ALA A 776 0.87 -29.53 7.97
CA ALA A 776 1.59 -28.26 7.84
C ALA A 776 2.68 -28.31 6.76
N ALA A 777 3.41 -29.41 6.66
CA ALA A 777 4.40 -29.62 5.61
C ALA A 777 3.76 -29.59 4.21
N LEU A 778 2.61 -30.24 4.06
CA LEU A 778 1.82 -30.19 2.81
C LEU A 778 1.39 -28.76 2.47
N GLY A 779 0.85 -28.04 3.47
CA GLY A 779 0.45 -26.65 3.31
C GLY A 779 1.63 -25.74 3.00
N ALA A 780 2.77 -25.93 3.66
CA ALA A 780 3.98 -25.12 3.44
C ALA A 780 4.59 -25.35 2.06
N ILE A 781 4.76 -26.61 1.65
CA ILE A 781 5.30 -26.96 0.32
C ILE A 781 4.37 -26.44 -0.77
N ALA A 782 3.07 -26.72 -0.66
CA ALA A 782 2.09 -26.23 -1.62
C ALA A 782 2.01 -24.69 -1.64
N GLY A 783 2.18 -24.04 -0.48
CA GLY A 783 2.23 -22.59 -0.35
C GLY A 783 3.45 -21.99 -1.03
N VAL A 784 4.60 -22.61 -0.90
CA VAL A 784 5.82 -22.18 -1.61
C VAL A 784 5.64 -22.33 -3.11
N VAL A 785 5.16 -23.47 -3.59
CA VAL A 785 4.93 -23.70 -5.02
C VAL A 785 3.93 -22.69 -5.58
N LEU A 786 2.82 -22.47 -4.88
CA LEU A 786 1.80 -21.51 -5.27
C LEU A 786 2.33 -20.06 -5.23
N GLY A 787 3.05 -19.66 -4.18
CA GLY A 787 3.61 -18.33 -4.05
C GLY A 787 4.62 -17.99 -5.14
N VAL A 788 5.50 -18.93 -5.46
CA VAL A 788 6.45 -18.82 -6.59
C VAL A 788 5.70 -18.72 -7.92
N LEU A 789 4.69 -19.56 -8.14
CA LEU A 789 3.86 -19.56 -9.35
C LEU A 789 3.13 -18.21 -9.52
N LEU A 790 2.48 -17.70 -8.47
CA LEU A 790 1.78 -16.41 -8.50
C LEU A 790 2.74 -15.25 -8.76
N ALA A 791 3.91 -15.27 -8.11
CA ALA A 791 4.94 -14.27 -8.34
C ALA A 791 5.46 -14.32 -9.79
N TRP A 792 5.67 -15.50 -10.34
CA TRP A 792 6.09 -15.68 -11.72
C TRP A 792 5.04 -15.13 -12.72
N ILE A 793 3.76 -15.46 -12.50
CA ILE A 793 2.65 -14.98 -13.34
C ILE A 793 2.56 -13.44 -13.31
N VAL A 794 2.63 -12.84 -12.13
CA VAL A 794 2.55 -11.37 -11.99
C VAL A 794 3.78 -10.71 -12.59
N THR A 795 4.98 -11.26 -12.36
CA THR A 795 6.20 -10.77 -13.00
C THR A 795 6.11 -10.85 -14.53
N LEU A 796 5.54 -11.93 -15.08
CA LEU A 796 5.36 -12.07 -16.52
C LEU A 796 4.36 -11.03 -17.07
N ALA A 797 3.27 -10.75 -16.34
CA ALA A 797 2.31 -9.71 -16.71
C ALA A 797 2.91 -8.30 -16.65
N LEU A 798 3.93 -8.09 -15.80
CA LEU A 798 4.65 -6.82 -15.62
C LEU A 798 6.06 -6.83 -16.23
N ALA A 799 6.41 -7.86 -16.99
CA ALA A 799 7.73 -7.95 -17.63
C ALA A 799 8.02 -6.76 -18.55
N GLY A 800 6.95 -6.22 -19.18
CA GLY A 800 7.02 -4.97 -19.94
C GLY A 800 7.34 -3.73 -19.12
N ASP A 801 7.11 -3.78 -17.81
CA ASP A 801 7.47 -2.71 -16.86
C ASP A 801 8.82 -3.01 -16.17
N GLY A 802 9.57 -4.03 -16.66
CA GLY A 802 10.93 -4.41 -16.27
C GLY A 802 11.07 -5.07 -14.90
N VAL A 803 9.97 -5.53 -14.33
CA VAL A 803 10.04 -6.31 -13.10
C VAL A 803 10.69 -7.67 -13.39
N VAL A 804 11.77 -8.00 -12.67
CA VAL A 804 12.51 -9.25 -12.84
C VAL A 804 12.03 -10.29 -11.82
N PHE A 805 11.93 -11.54 -12.28
CA PHE A 805 11.62 -12.66 -11.39
C PHE A 805 12.87 -13.08 -10.60
N ALA A 806 12.91 -12.78 -9.30
CA ALA A 806 14.04 -13.05 -8.43
C ALA A 806 13.59 -13.67 -7.09
N PRO A 807 13.45 -15.01 -7.02
CA PRO A 807 13.06 -15.69 -5.80
C PRO A 807 14.18 -15.67 -4.74
N PRO A 808 13.95 -15.13 -3.54
CA PRO A 808 14.93 -15.08 -2.47
C PRO A 808 15.00 -16.45 -1.76
N LEU A 809 15.93 -17.31 -2.17
CA LEU A 809 16.04 -18.70 -1.71
C LEU A 809 16.13 -18.85 -0.18
N LEU A 810 16.83 -17.93 0.50
CA LEU A 810 16.92 -17.96 1.97
C LEU A 810 15.56 -17.70 2.64
N GLN A 811 14.76 -16.78 2.10
CA GLN A 811 13.41 -16.52 2.62
C GLN A 811 12.45 -17.67 2.30
N VAL A 812 12.60 -18.33 1.15
CA VAL A 812 11.84 -19.54 0.80
C VAL A 812 12.08 -20.64 1.83
N LEU A 813 13.34 -20.92 2.16
CA LEU A 813 13.71 -21.89 3.20
C LEU A 813 13.20 -21.47 4.59
N GLY A 814 13.34 -20.20 4.93
CA GLY A 814 12.80 -19.64 6.18
C GLY A 814 11.29 -19.82 6.31
N LEU A 815 10.53 -19.60 5.24
CA LEU A 815 9.08 -19.79 5.22
C LEU A 815 8.67 -21.25 5.32
N LEU A 816 9.42 -22.19 4.73
CA LEU A 816 9.19 -23.63 4.93
C LEU A 816 9.37 -24.01 6.40
N VAL A 817 10.45 -23.54 7.03
CA VAL A 817 10.70 -23.80 8.46
C VAL A 817 9.61 -23.17 9.32
N LEU A 818 9.21 -21.93 9.05
CA LEU A 818 8.11 -21.25 9.74
C LEU A 818 6.78 -22.00 9.58
N GLY A 819 6.47 -22.50 8.38
CA GLY A 819 5.26 -23.29 8.12
C GLY A 819 5.24 -24.58 8.93
N LEU A 820 6.37 -25.28 9.03
CA LEU A 820 6.51 -26.47 9.88
C LEU A 820 6.38 -26.13 11.36
N ALA A 821 7.04 -25.08 11.83
CA ALA A 821 6.94 -24.61 13.20
C ALA A 821 5.51 -24.21 13.56
N ALA A 822 4.81 -23.55 12.65
CA ALA A 822 3.40 -23.20 12.75
C ALA A 822 2.51 -24.45 12.98
N GLY A 823 2.76 -25.53 12.24
CA GLY A 823 2.07 -26.79 12.44
C GLY A 823 2.31 -27.42 13.81
N VAL A 824 3.55 -27.39 14.29
CA VAL A 824 3.89 -27.86 15.63
C VAL A 824 3.18 -27.02 16.70
N LEU A 825 3.24 -25.68 16.59
CA LEU A 825 2.58 -24.78 17.54
C LEU A 825 1.05 -24.98 17.55
N ALA A 826 0.44 -25.11 16.36
CA ALA A 826 -0.99 -25.37 16.24
C ALA A 826 -1.43 -26.69 16.89
N SER A 827 -0.55 -27.68 16.96
CA SER A 827 -0.84 -28.97 17.59
C SER A 827 -0.80 -28.95 19.13
N VAL A 828 -0.14 -27.97 19.75
CA VAL A 828 0.11 -27.96 21.22
C VAL A 828 -1.18 -27.93 22.03
N LEU A 829 -2.11 -27.02 21.69
CA LEU A 829 -3.39 -26.89 22.39
C LEU A 829 -4.29 -28.12 22.21
N PRO A 830 -4.50 -28.63 20.97
CA PRO A 830 -5.25 -29.85 20.75
C PRO A 830 -4.62 -31.08 21.43
N ALA A 831 -3.31 -31.25 21.32
CA ALA A 831 -2.61 -32.37 21.94
C ALA A 831 -2.74 -32.40 23.47
N ARG A 832 -2.62 -31.23 24.15
CA ARG A 832 -2.82 -31.11 25.60
C ARG A 832 -4.24 -31.48 26.01
N ARG A 833 -5.25 -31.17 25.20
CA ARG A 833 -6.65 -31.55 25.46
C ARG A 833 -6.88 -33.05 25.30
N ALA A 834 -6.32 -33.64 24.26
CA ALA A 834 -6.44 -35.08 24.02
C ALA A 834 -5.89 -35.95 25.14
N VAL A 835 -4.81 -35.52 25.77
CA VAL A 835 -4.20 -36.24 26.89
C VAL A 835 -5.07 -36.20 28.15
N ARG A 836 -5.87 -35.14 28.34
CA ARG A 836 -6.75 -34.96 29.51
C ARG A 836 -8.10 -35.64 29.35
N LEU A 837 -8.36 -36.34 28.24
CA LEU A 837 -9.62 -37.11 28.07
C LEU A 837 -9.68 -38.27 29.02
N ASP A 838 -10.82 -38.42 29.73
CA ASP A 838 -11.13 -39.62 30.52
C ASP A 838 -11.43 -40.78 29.58
N VAL A 839 -10.73 -41.87 29.76
CA VAL A 839 -10.84 -43.04 28.88
C VAL A 839 -12.20 -43.72 28.99
N LEU A 840 -12.75 -43.77 30.22
CA LEU A 840 -14.06 -44.37 30.47
C LEU A 840 -15.19 -43.52 29.86
N GLU A 841 -15.13 -42.23 30.05
CA GLU A 841 -16.11 -41.28 29.47
C GLU A 841 -16.02 -41.28 27.96
N ALA A 842 -14.79 -41.34 27.38
CA ALA A 842 -14.55 -41.39 25.94
C ALA A 842 -15.10 -42.63 25.24
N ILE A 843 -15.12 -43.77 25.92
CA ILE A 843 -15.70 -45.03 25.39
C ILE A 843 -17.23 -45.08 25.61
N ALA A 844 -17.73 -44.46 26.67
CA ALA A 844 -19.16 -44.42 26.99
C ALA A 844 -19.99 -43.43 26.15
N GLN A 845 -19.34 -42.49 25.44
CA GLN A 845 -20.04 -41.59 24.51
C GLN A 845 -20.49 -42.39 23.27
N GLU A 846 -21.84 -42.52 23.10
CA GLU A 846 -22.49 -43.03 21.88
C GLU A 846 -22.41 -42.09 20.69
#